data_86f1af2df95fe4b0bf5446cc805ea445
#
_entry.id   86f1af2df95fe4b0bf5446cc805ea445
#
_cell.length_a   1.000
_cell.length_b   1.000
_cell.length_c   1.000
_cell.angle_alpha   90.00
_cell.angle_beta   90.00
_cell.angle_gamma   90.00
#
_symmetry.space_group_name_H-M   'P 1'
#
loop_
_entity.id
_entity.type
_entity.pdbx_description
1 polymer ?
#
loop_
_entity_poly.entity_id
_entity_poly.type
_entity_poly.pdbx_seq_one_letter_code
_entity_poly.pdbx_strand_id
1 'polypeptide(L)'
;MEGRAQGGRRVVAVLGPTNTGKTHLAVERLVGHASGVIGLPLRLLAREIYDRVVRHKGAATVALVTGEEKIVPAHATHFVCTVESMPTDREFDFLAVDEIQLAADAERGHVFTDRLLHARGRHETMFLGAETMRTIVRQLIPHAEFIARPRLSTLTYGGHRKLARLPRRSAVVAFSAEDVYAIAELVRRQRGGAAVVLGALSPRTRNAQVGMFESGEVDFMVATDAIGMGLNLNLDTVAFAATRKFDGSHERALTPGEVGQIAGRAGRHLTDGSFGTTARATEFEAEMIERVENHRFDAVRTIFWRNSDLSFASPRALIDSLEEPPPPEWRKFAVRPRRAIDQAAFEVLSATRELRSRAAVRLLWDVCQVPDYRKTMAESHNRLLGQIYDHLSGPAGQLPSDWLGDHVARLDRTDGDIDTLAGRIAHIRTWTYVTHRTGWLRDATHWQERTREVEDRLSDALHERLTQRFVDRRSAALTRKLGDRTDLLSAVDDGGIVSVEGHAIGRLDGFRFKADLADSNAETRLLRTAAQRSLRPEIQTRATQLIAEADTAFSLEPTGSVLWRGAAIARLQAGTTVRTPRLELMHGDLLEGGLRTEVETRLGQWLSAQLGKVLAPLHRLGADGLNGTARGIAFQLQESLGFVPRTRIADQVHALSGVERKALRARGVQVGAHAVFLPALLKARATTLRSLLWAVHHRIEPLPAPLAAGRVSVEVDRALALGYYEAAGYTVFGTRAIRIDMVERLAATMSSLARQGPVPVTGELQALVGCSKEAFETVLLGIGFRRMDTEGGPAFVPAPARRPALRRPPAKRVEHSPFAALQSLSPRPNKKPPTKGRA
;
A
#
# COMPACT_ATOMS: atom_id res chain seq x y z
N MET A 1 52.85 0.25 45.21
CA MET A 1 52.49 -0.64 44.06
C MET A 1 50.99 -0.57 43.91
N GLU A 2 50.64 0.13 42.88
CA GLU A 2 49.28 0.62 42.63
C GLU A 2 48.40 -0.50 42.06
N GLY A 3 47.34 -0.78 42.80
CA GLY A 3 46.25 -1.59 42.30
C GLY A 3 45.48 -0.82 41.21
N ARG A 4 45.72 -1.13 39.93
CA ARG A 4 44.85 -0.75 38.85
C ARG A 4 43.45 -1.29 39.15
N ALA A 5 42.53 -0.39 39.53
CA ALA A 5 41.11 -0.70 39.57
C ALA A 5 40.71 -1.23 38.17
N GLN A 6 40.41 -2.51 38.05
CA GLN A 6 39.66 -3.10 36.95
C GLN A 6 38.31 -2.39 36.94
N GLY A 7 38.14 -1.40 36.05
CA GLY A 7 36.87 -0.78 35.73
C GLY A 7 35.94 -1.83 35.15
N GLY A 8 35.30 -2.60 36.00
CA GLY A 8 34.31 -3.61 35.60
C GLY A 8 33.17 -2.90 34.90
N ARG A 9 32.73 -3.43 33.74
CA ARG A 9 31.54 -3.01 33.01
C ARG A 9 30.36 -3.02 33.99
N ARG A 10 29.88 -1.84 34.39
CA ARG A 10 28.74 -1.73 35.31
C ARG A 10 27.45 -2.18 34.59
N VAL A 11 26.72 -3.16 35.16
CA VAL A 11 25.41 -3.58 34.63
C VAL A 11 24.36 -3.28 35.68
N VAL A 12 23.36 -2.49 35.28
CA VAL A 12 22.29 -2.04 36.17
C VAL A 12 20.94 -2.47 35.60
N ALA A 13 20.14 -3.12 36.42
CA ALA A 13 18.75 -3.45 36.12
C ALA A 13 17.81 -2.48 36.87
N VAL A 14 17.16 -1.58 36.17
CA VAL A 14 16.18 -0.64 36.74
C VAL A 14 14.79 -1.21 36.56
N LEU A 15 14.24 -1.75 37.61
CA LEU A 15 12.98 -2.47 37.59
C LEU A 15 11.90 -1.74 38.39
N GLY A 16 10.64 -1.85 37.91
CA GLY A 16 9.48 -1.27 38.57
C GLY A 16 8.29 -1.14 37.63
N PRO A 17 7.13 -0.72 38.16
CA PRO A 17 5.89 -0.56 37.38
C PRO A 17 6.00 0.54 36.31
N THR A 18 4.95 0.74 35.57
CA THR A 18 4.82 1.88 34.65
C THR A 18 4.79 3.21 35.42
N ASN A 19 5.11 4.33 34.77
CA ASN A 19 5.11 5.68 35.35
C ASN A 19 6.09 5.88 36.53
N THR A 20 7.30 5.36 36.41
CA THR A 20 8.36 5.47 37.41
C THR A 20 9.59 6.23 36.89
N GLY A 21 9.56 6.76 35.69
CA GLY A 21 10.63 7.52 35.06
C GLY A 21 11.88 6.70 34.69
N LYS A 22 11.76 5.37 34.49
CA LYS A 22 12.87 4.49 34.07
C LYS A 22 13.50 4.95 32.76
N THR A 23 12.69 5.12 31.69
CA THR A 23 13.16 5.55 30.38
C THR A 23 13.78 6.94 30.43
N HIS A 24 13.23 7.85 31.26
CA HIS A 24 13.83 9.17 31.47
C HIS A 24 15.24 9.08 32.06
N LEU A 25 15.41 8.27 33.12
CA LEU A 25 16.71 8.01 33.71
C LEU A 25 17.72 7.46 32.70
N ALA A 26 17.29 6.50 31.82
CA ALA A 26 18.16 5.94 30.81
C ALA A 26 18.58 7.02 29.77
N VAL A 27 17.67 7.90 29.40
CA VAL A 27 17.98 9.01 28.47
C VAL A 27 18.97 10.00 29.10
N GLU A 28 18.82 10.37 30.38
CA GLU A 28 19.77 11.24 31.08
C GLU A 28 21.15 10.61 31.15
N ARG A 29 21.20 9.27 31.44
CA ARG A 29 22.47 8.55 31.44
C ARG A 29 23.09 8.49 30.05
N LEU A 30 22.29 8.17 29.02
CA LEU A 30 22.71 8.18 27.61
C LEU A 30 23.36 9.50 27.22
N VAL A 31 22.69 10.61 27.53
CA VAL A 31 23.17 11.97 27.20
C VAL A 31 24.41 12.32 28.01
N GLY A 32 24.61 11.76 29.21
CA GLY A 32 25.78 11.97 30.07
C GLY A 32 27.06 11.30 29.56
N HIS A 33 27.02 10.33 28.68
CA HIS A 33 28.18 9.64 28.12
C HIS A 33 28.62 10.26 26.79
N ALA A 34 29.87 9.98 26.38
CA ALA A 34 30.41 10.43 25.10
C ALA A 34 29.79 9.72 23.91
N SER A 35 29.47 8.43 24.06
CA SER A 35 28.79 7.63 23.08
C SER A 35 27.77 6.71 23.75
N GLY A 36 26.67 6.38 23.05
CA GLY A 36 25.71 5.47 23.64
C GLY A 36 24.63 5.02 22.69
N VAL A 37 23.96 3.92 23.08
CA VAL A 37 22.81 3.36 22.35
C VAL A 37 21.68 3.02 23.31
N ILE A 38 20.45 3.29 22.89
CA ILE A 38 19.23 2.87 23.58
C ILE A 38 18.33 2.09 22.65
N GLY A 39 17.98 0.87 23.05
CA GLY A 39 16.99 0.02 22.35
C GLY A 39 15.62 0.13 23.01
N LEU A 40 14.63 0.47 22.21
CA LEU A 40 13.26 0.73 22.62
C LEU A 40 12.31 -0.29 21.97
N PRO A 41 11.18 -0.64 22.62
CA PRO A 41 10.31 -1.71 22.14
C PRO A 41 9.51 -1.34 20.89
N LEU A 42 9.30 -0.04 20.63
CA LEU A 42 8.44 0.47 19.58
C LEU A 42 9.09 1.62 18.80
N ARG A 43 8.86 1.65 17.49
CA ARG A 43 9.29 2.73 16.59
C ARG A 43 8.85 4.11 17.06
N LEU A 44 7.60 4.24 17.50
CA LEU A 44 7.05 5.49 18.00
C LEU A 44 7.84 6.02 19.19
N LEU A 45 8.12 5.16 20.16
CA LEU A 45 8.91 5.54 21.34
C LEU A 45 10.35 5.89 20.96
N ALA A 46 10.93 5.15 20.01
CA ALA A 46 12.27 5.46 19.49
C ALA A 46 12.28 6.86 18.84
N ARG A 47 11.26 7.23 18.08
CA ARG A 47 11.17 8.57 17.50
C ARG A 47 11.00 9.66 18.56
N GLU A 48 10.14 9.47 19.55
CA GLU A 48 9.97 10.42 20.66
C GLU A 48 11.29 10.65 21.43
N ILE A 49 11.98 9.54 21.75
CA ILE A 49 13.26 9.61 22.46
C ILE A 49 14.35 10.23 21.58
N TYR A 50 14.39 9.91 20.27
CA TYR A 50 15.29 10.54 19.32
C TYR A 50 15.12 12.06 19.32
N ASP A 51 13.90 12.57 19.18
CA ASP A 51 13.63 14.01 19.19
C ASP A 51 14.04 14.68 20.52
N ARG A 52 13.92 13.93 21.62
CA ARG A 52 14.40 14.39 22.94
C ARG A 52 15.92 14.44 23.01
N VAL A 53 16.62 13.39 22.57
CA VAL A 53 18.10 13.34 22.59
C VAL A 53 18.70 14.38 21.64
N VAL A 54 18.07 14.60 20.45
CA VAL A 54 18.45 15.65 19.51
C VAL A 54 18.42 17.04 20.14
N ARG A 55 17.41 17.32 20.96
CA ARG A 55 17.34 18.62 21.69
C ARG A 55 18.50 18.85 22.65
N HIS A 56 19.11 17.77 23.17
CA HIS A 56 20.25 17.86 24.10
C HIS A 56 21.60 17.80 23.40
N LYS A 57 21.74 17.00 22.34
CA LYS A 57 23.02 16.68 21.69
C LYS A 57 23.17 17.26 20.28
N GLY A 58 22.09 17.74 19.67
CA GLY A 58 22.06 18.23 18.29
C GLY A 58 21.90 17.11 17.26
N ALA A 59 21.24 17.43 16.15
CA ALA A 59 20.88 16.45 15.10
C ALA A 59 22.10 15.80 14.40
N ALA A 60 23.26 16.48 14.39
CA ALA A 60 24.48 15.96 13.76
C ALA A 60 25.12 14.77 14.49
N THR A 61 24.80 14.59 15.79
CA THR A 61 25.43 13.57 16.64
C THR A 61 24.50 12.44 17.04
N VAL A 62 23.22 12.51 16.69
CA VAL A 62 22.21 11.53 17.09
C VAL A 62 21.69 10.77 15.86
N ALA A 63 21.71 9.46 15.96
CA ALA A 63 21.13 8.57 14.95
C ALA A 63 19.79 7.98 15.43
N LEU A 64 18.85 7.82 14.51
CA LEU A 64 17.64 7.01 14.67
C LEU A 64 17.75 5.80 13.77
N VAL A 65 17.61 4.58 14.33
CA VAL A 65 17.65 3.34 13.55
C VAL A 65 16.48 2.45 13.95
N THR A 66 15.55 2.32 13.03
CA THR A 66 14.42 1.40 13.16
C THR A 66 14.31 0.54 11.89
N GLY A 67 13.42 -0.43 11.85
CA GLY A 67 13.20 -1.24 10.64
C GLY A 67 12.69 -0.44 9.43
N GLU A 68 12.09 0.73 9.67
CA GLU A 68 11.39 1.52 8.65
C GLU A 68 11.90 2.97 8.56
N GLU A 69 12.81 3.36 9.43
CA GLU A 69 13.39 4.71 9.43
C GLU A 69 14.85 4.63 9.87
N LYS A 70 15.72 5.24 9.08
CA LYS A 70 17.16 5.29 9.36
C LYS A 70 17.68 6.68 9.10
N ILE A 71 18.03 7.40 10.18
CA ILE A 71 18.69 8.69 10.14
C ILE A 71 20.03 8.50 10.82
N VAL A 72 21.13 8.46 10.06
CA VAL A 72 22.48 8.22 10.59
C VAL A 72 23.42 9.29 10.07
N PRO A 73 23.57 10.42 10.80
CA PRO A 73 24.57 11.43 10.47
C PRO A 73 25.99 10.84 10.51
N ALA A 74 26.89 11.41 9.71
CA ALA A 74 28.28 10.94 9.61
C ALA A 74 29.02 10.93 10.97
N HIS A 75 28.68 11.85 11.86
CA HIS A 75 29.30 12.00 13.18
C HIS A 75 28.42 11.49 14.34
N ALA A 76 27.48 10.56 14.05
CA ALA A 76 26.59 10.04 15.07
C ALA A 76 27.35 9.26 16.14
N THR A 77 27.22 9.70 17.37
CA THR A 77 27.77 9.07 18.59
C THR A 77 26.68 8.47 19.47
N HIS A 78 25.46 8.99 19.39
CA HIS A 78 24.30 8.54 20.15
C HIS A 78 23.28 7.89 19.22
N PHE A 79 22.86 6.67 19.54
CA PHE A 79 21.96 5.89 18.71
C PHE A 79 20.66 5.61 19.48
N VAL A 80 19.55 5.98 18.89
CA VAL A 80 18.22 5.64 19.39
C VAL A 80 17.62 4.64 18.42
N CYS A 81 17.30 3.44 18.89
CA CYS A 81 16.94 2.33 18.02
C CYS A 81 15.68 1.60 18.51
N THR A 82 15.01 0.84 17.64
CA THR A 82 14.26 -0.30 18.14
C THR A 82 15.23 -1.43 18.54
N VAL A 83 14.83 -2.28 19.47
CA VAL A 83 15.71 -3.34 20.02
C VAL A 83 16.23 -4.25 18.91
N GLU A 84 15.39 -4.53 17.91
CA GLU A 84 15.74 -5.34 16.73
C GLU A 84 16.80 -4.68 15.85
N SER A 85 16.77 -3.36 15.78
CA SER A 85 17.64 -2.56 14.91
C SER A 85 18.88 -2.00 15.61
N MET A 86 19.11 -2.38 16.84
CA MET A 86 20.32 -1.97 17.57
C MET A 86 21.58 -2.46 16.85
N PRO A 87 22.56 -1.58 16.57
CA PRO A 87 23.84 -1.97 15.99
C PRO A 87 24.59 -2.87 16.99
N THR A 88 24.99 -4.05 16.53
CA THR A 88 25.75 -5.05 17.31
C THR A 88 27.24 -5.09 16.94
N ASP A 89 27.60 -4.42 15.85
CA ASP A 89 28.93 -4.33 15.28
C ASP A 89 29.76 -3.16 15.84
N ARG A 90 29.18 -2.37 16.73
CA ARG A 90 29.80 -1.18 17.31
C ARG A 90 29.84 -1.27 18.84
N GLU A 91 30.88 -0.72 19.41
CA GLU A 91 30.99 -0.55 20.85
C GLU A 91 30.59 0.88 21.27
N PHE A 92 29.80 0.98 22.34
CA PHE A 92 29.34 2.23 22.93
C PHE A 92 29.76 2.32 24.39
N ASP A 93 29.95 3.53 24.90
CA ASP A 93 30.25 3.74 26.31
C ASP A 93 29.05 3.38 27.20
N PHE A 94 27.84 3.74 26.74
CA PHE A 94 26.59 3.47 27.40
C PHE A 94 25.67 2.62 26.50
N LEU A 95 25.00 1.65 27.10
CA LEU A 95 23.99 0.86 26.41
C LEU A 95 22.76 0.72 27.30
N ALA A 96 21.57 0.95 26.74
CA ALA A 96 20.32 0.68 27.43
C ALA A 96 19.36 -0.14 26.56
N VAL A 97 18.58 -1.03 27.24
CA VAL A 97 17.46 -1.75 26.61
C VAL A 97 16.23 -1.56 27.49
N ASP A 98 15.16 -1.01 26.89
CA ASP A 98 13.91 -0.75 27.59
C ASP A 98 12.89 -1.90 27.38
N GLU A 99 11.99 -2.05 28.35
CA GLU A 99 10.89 -3.05 28.39
C GLU A 99 11.39 -4.51 28.25
N ILE A 100 12.45 -4.86 29.01
CA ILE A 100 13.09 -6.19 28.93
C ILE A 100 12.16 -7.36 29.23
N GLN A 101 10.98 -7.16 29.85
CA GLN A 101 9.99 -8.22 30.04
C GLN A 101 9.43 -8.73 28.71
N LEU A 102 9.63 -8.04 27.61
CA LEU A 102 9.34 -8.55 26.27
C LEU A 102 10.22 -9.75 25.87
N ALA A 103 11.25 -10.09 26.65
CA ALA A 103 11.95 -11.37 26.52
C ALA A 103 11.02 -12.59 26.70
N ALA A 104 9.88 -12.41 27.36
CA ALA A 104 8.82 -13.41 27.49
C ALA A 104 7.77 -13.38 26.35
N ASP A 105 7.91 -12.49 25.37
CA ASP A 105 7.03 -12.43 24.20
C ASP A 105 7.36 -13.56 23.22
N ALA A 106 6.32 -14.26 22.72
CA ALA A 106 6.50 -15.45 21.88
C ALA A 106 7.12 -15.15 20.50
N GLU A 107 6.87 -13.96 19.96
CA GLU A 107 7.35 -13.56 18.62
C GLU A 107 8.70 -12.84 18.72
N ARG A 108 8.82 -11.85 19.58
CA ARG A 108 9.95 -10.93 19.67
C ARG A 108 10.93 -11.25 20.80
N GLY A 109 10.54 -12.12 21.73
CA GLY A 109 11.29 -12.33 22.99
C GLY A 109 12.72 -12.77 22.79
N HIS A 110 13.00 -13.56 21.77
CA HIS A 110 14.34 -14.04 21.48
C HIS A 110 15.33 -12.89 21.17
N VAL A 111 14.87 -11.79 20.57
CA VAL A 111 15.72 -10.61 20.31
C VAL A 111 16.06 -9.91 21.62
N PHE A 112 15.08 -9.71 22.52
CA PHE A 112 15.32 -9.10 23.82
C PHE A 112 16.25 -9.97 24.69
N THR A 113 16.07 -11.29 24.62
CA THR A 113 16.96 -12.25 25.31
C THR A 113 18.39 -12.18 24.79
N ASP A 114 18.57 -12.08 23.46
CA ASP A 114 19.89 -11.90 22.86
C ASP A 114 20.57 -10.62 23.37
N ARG A 115 19.83 -9.50 23.43
CA ARG A 115 20.37 -8.24 23.97
C ARG A 115 20.70 -8.33 25.46
N LEU A 116 19.87 -9.02 26.26
CA LEU A 116 20.18 -9.27 27.66
C LEU A 116 21.46 -10.09 27.84
N LEU A 117 21.75 -11.04 26.97
CA LEU A 117 22.92 -11.90 27.03
C LEU A 117 24.17 -11.23 26.49
N HIS A 118 24.10 -10.59 25.35
CA HIS A 118 25.29 -10.21 24.56
C HIS A 118 25.54 -8.71 24.48
N ALA A 119 24.53 -7.84 24.63
CA ALA A 119 24.72 -6.41 24.49
C ALA A 119 25.29 -5.77 25.76
N ARG A 120 26.45 -5.14 25.65
CA ARG A 120 27.14 -4.48 26.78
C ARG A 120 27.77 -3.15 26.33
N GLY A 121 27.56 -2.11 27.16
CA GLY A 121 28.33 -0.89 27.07
C GLY A 121 29.73 -1.06 27.62
N ARG A 122 30.68 -0.22 27.19
CA ARG A 122 32.06 -0.21 27.71
C ARG A 122 32.10 0.15 29.17
N HIS A 123 31.30 1.16 29.57
CA HIS A 123 31.28 1.71 30.92
C HIS A 123 30.03 1.29 31.67
N GLU A 124 28.85 1.47 31.07
CA GLU A 124 27.59 1.18 31.73
C GLU A 124 26.60 0.50 30.78
N THR A 125 25.92 -0.52 31.31
CA THR A 125 24.76 -1.15 30.64
C THR A 125 23.56 -1.02 31.56
N MET A 126 22.42 -0.59 31.00
CA MET A 126 21.19 -0.39 31.74
C MET A 126 20.04 -1.19 31.12
N PHE A 127 19.48 -2.11 31.88
CA PHE A 127 18.29 -2.87 31.52
C PHE A 127 17.07 -2.34 32.28
N LEU A 128 16.04 -1.91 31.52
CA LEU A 128 14.85 -1.27 32.08
C LEU A 128 13.63 -2.20 31.88
N GLY A 129 12.83 -2.38 32.92
CA GLY A 129 11.66 -3.25 32.75
C GLY A 129 10.79 -3.37 33.98
N ALA A 130 9.88 -4.35 33.92
CA ALA A 130 9.01 -4.69 35.03
C ALA A 130 9.76 -5.50 36.12
N GLU A 131 9.32 -5.36 37.36
CA GLU A 131 9.87 -6.09 38.49
C GLU A 131 9.82 -7.61 38.30
N THR A 132 8.88 -8.10 37.50
CA THR A 132 8.71 -9.51 37.14
C THR A 132 9.95 -10.16 36.52
N MET A 133 10.86 -9.34 35.95
CA MET A 133 12.11 -9.81 35.34
C MET A 133 13.26 -10.04 36.32
N ARG A 134 13.13 -9.63 37.58
CA ARG A 134 14.21 -9.70 38.58
C ARG A 134 14.87 -11.07 38.68
N THR A 135 14.06 -12.11 38.73
CA THR A 135 14.57 -13.51 38.87
C THR A 135 15.37 -13.93 37.65
N ILE A 136 14.85 -13.65 36.45
CA ILE A 136 15.51 -13.99 35.19
C ILE A 136 16.82 -13.20 35.02
N VAL A 137 16.79 -11.87 35.27
CA VAL A 137 18.00 -11.06 35.17
C VAL A 137 19.08 -11.52 36.15
N ARG A 138 18.69 -11.89 37.39
CA ARG A 138 19.66 -12.43 38.37
C ARG A 138 20.30 -13.74 37.93
N GLN A 139 19.54 -14.58 37.22
CA GLN A 139 20.07 -15.84 36.68
C GLN A 139 20.97 -15.65 35.46
N LEU A 140 20.59 -14.71 34.56
CA LEU A 140 21.37 -14.44 33.35
C LEU A 140 22.61 -13.56 33.62
N ILE A 141 22.48 -12.63 34.55
CA ILE A 141 23.50 -11.62 34.84
C ILE A 141 23.69 -11.51 36.37
N PRO A 142 24.37 -12.47 37.01
CA PRO A 142 24.48 -12.54 38.48
C PRO A 142 25.10 -11.30 39.13
N HIS A 143 25.94 -10.58 38.41
CA HIS A 143 26.63 -9.37 38.88
C HIS A 143 25.85 -8.06 38.60
N ALA A 144 24.61 -8.12 38.08
CA ALA A 144 23.80 -6.92 37.84
C ALA A 144 23.40 -6.26 39.19
N GLU A 145 23.56 -4.96 39.23
CA GLU A 145 22.99 -4.11 40.26
C GLU A 145 21.51 -3.90 40.06
N PHE A 146 20.68 -4.00 41.09
CA PHE A 146 19.23 -3.79 40.97
C PHE A 146 18.80 -2.47 41.58
N ILE A 147 18.17 -1.61 40.79
CA ILE A 147 17.53 -0.39 41.25
C ILE A 147 16.03 -0.59 41.14
N ALA A 148 15.32 -0.63 42.24
CA ALA A 148 13.86 -0.64 42.30
C ALA A 148 13.31 0.77 42.27
N ARG A 149 12.34 1.02 41.38
CA ARG A 149 11.63 2.32 41.32
C ARG A 149 10.16 2.08 41.61
N PRO A 150 9.65 2.56 42.75
CA PRO A 150 8.22 2.52 43.02
C PRO A 150 7.48 3.48 42.13
N ARG A 151 6.20 3.24 41.91
CA ARG A 151 5.33 4.16 41.19
C ARG A 151 5.19 5.47 41.98
N LEU A 152 5.17 6.59 41.27
CA LEU A 152 5.09 7.91 41.85
C LEU A 152 3.66 8.32 42.28
N SER A 153 2.64 7.70 41.70
CA SER A 153 1.21 7.95 41.96
C SER A 153 0.50 6.67 42.39
N THR A 154 -0.63 6.77 43.05
CA THR A 154 -1.47 5.61 43.39
C THR A 154 -2.33 5.20 42.20
N LEU A 155 -2.64 3.90 42.12
CA LEU A 155 -3.58 3.34 41.17
C LEU A 155 -4.69 2.65 41.95
N THR A 156 -5.94 3.07 41.76
CA THR A 156 -7.07 2.57 42.54
C THR A 156 -8.16 1.99 41.63
N TYR A 157 -8.83 0.96 42.10
CA TYR A 157 -9.95 0.36 41.39
C TYR A 157 -11.23 1.19 41.58
N GLY A 158 -11.80 1.66 40.46
CA GLY A 158 -13.00 2.53 40.44
C GLY A 158 -14.31 1.80 40.24
N GLY A 159 -14.32 0.45 40.26
CA GLY A 159 -15.50 -0.39 40.01
C GLY A 159 -15.95 -0.46 38.55
N HIS A 160 -17.12 -1.08 38.36
CA HIS A 160 -17.76 -1.12 37.04
C HIS A 160 -18.56 0.16 36.80
N ARG A 161 -18.38 0.81 35.65
CA ARG A 161 -19.11 2.03 35.25
C ARG A 161 -19.66 1.90 33.84
N LYS A 162 -20.91 2.33 33.63
CA LYS A 162 -21.48 2.45 32.26
C LYS A 162 -20.68 3.46 31.46
N LEU A 163 -20.53 3.25 30.14
CA LEU A 163 -19.81 4.15 29.22
C LEU A 163 -20.25 5.60 29.38
N ALA A 164 -21.56 5.84 29.50
CA ALA A 164 -22.12 7.18 29.68
C ALA A 164 -21.72 7.88 31.00
N ARG A 165 -21.22 7.13 31.99
CA ARG A 165 -20.83 7.64 33.33
C ARG A 165 -19.31 7.67 33.54
N LEU A 166 -18.52 7.33 32.53
CA LEU A 166 -17.07 7.47 32.62
C LEU A 166 -16.69 8.97 32.77
N PRO A 167 -15.71 9.29 33.62
CA PRO A 167 -15.22 10.65 33.72
C PRO A 167 -14.56 11.11 32.44
N ARG A 168 -14.32 12.39 32.27
CA ARG A 168 -13.46 12.92 31.19
C ARG A 168 -12.05 12.38 31.36
N ARG A 169 -11.24 12.50 30.31
CA ARG A 169 -9.85 11.98 30.32
C ARG A 169 -9.78 10.47 30.57
N SER A 170 -10.80 9.72 30.09
CA SER A 170 -10.84 8.26 30.18
C SER A 170 -10.44 7.57 28.90
N ALA A 171 -9.68 6.45 29.06
CA ALA A 171 -9.46 5.51 27.97
C ALA A 171 -10.31 4.24 28.18
N VAL A 172 -10.99 3.79 27.12
CA VAL A 172 -11.70 2.51 27.11
C VAL A 172 -10.88 1.51 26.30
N VAL A 173 -10.57 0.34 26.89
CA VAL A 173 -9.71 -0.65 26.27
C VAL A 173 -10.51 -1.90 25.91
N ALA A 174 -10.39 -2.31 24.65
CA ALA A 174 -10.92 -3.55 24.10
C ALA A 174 -9.80 -4.33 23.38
N PHE A 175 -10.05 -5.58 22.98
CA PHE A 175 -8.99 -6.45 22.47
C PHE A 175 -9.17 -6.87 21.00
N SER A 176 -10.19 -6.30 20.33
CA SER A 176 -10.37 -6.41 18.88
C SER A 176 -10.59 -5.03 18.26
N ALA A 177 -10.27 -4.87 16.99
CA ALA A 177 -10.54 -3.61 16.26
C ALA A 177 -12.06 -3.38 16.13
N GLU A 178 -12.82 -4.45 15.94
CA GLU A 178 -14.28 -4.41 15.83
C GLU A 178 -14.93 -3.86 17.11
N ASP A 179 -14.52 -4.37 18.28
CA ASP A 179 -15.01 -3.85 19.57
C ASP A 179 -14.61 -2.39 19.80
N VAL A 180 -13.37 -2.02 19.44
CA VAL A 180 -12.91 -0.63 19.52
C VAL A 180 -13.80 0.29 18.68
N TYR A 181 -14.11 -0.09 17.45
CA TYR A 181 -14.98 0.72 16.58
C TYR A 181 -16.41 0.78 17.09
N ALA A 182 -16.95 -0.35 17.58
CA ALA A 182 -18.30 -0.38 18.15
C ALA A 182 -18.40 0.52 19.39
N ILE A 183 -17.42 0.49 20.28
CA ILE A 183 -17.37 1.32 21.48
C ILE A 183 -17.16 2.79 21.11
N ALA A 184 -16.27 3.11 20.18
CA ALA A 184 -16.04 4.47 19.72
C ALA A 184 -17.31 5.10 19.12
N GLU A 185 -18.08 4.32 18.35
CA GLU A 185 -19.38 4.75 17.81
C GLU A 185 -20.41 5.02 18.94
N LEU A 186 -20.45 4.17 19.98
CA LEU A 186 -21.29 4.39 21.15
C LEU A 186 -20.89 5.66 21.91
N VAL A 187 -19.58 5.88 22.12
CA VAL A 187 -19.07 7.08 22.77
C VAL A 187 -19.40 8.31 21.93
N ARG A 188 -19.25 8.25 20.60
CA ARG A 188 -19.63 9.34 19.69
C ARG A 188 -21.08 9.74 19.89
N ARG A 189 -22.01 8.77 19.89
CA ARG A 189 -23.45 9.03 20.06
C ARG A 189 -23.82 9.59 21.41
N GLN A 190 -23.10 9.20 22.49
CA GLN A 190 -23.45 9.55 23.85
C GLN A 190 -22.67 10.72 24.42
N ARG A 191 -21.44 10.94 23.98
CA ARG A 191 -20.46 11.84 24.58
C ARG A 191 -19.75 12.76 23.58
N GLY A 192 -20.14 12.74 22.31
CA GLY A 192 -19.68 13.64 21.26
C GLY A 192 -18.42 13.23 20.51
N GLY A 193 -17.72 12.18 20.91
CA GLY A 193 -16.59 11.65 20.15
C GLY A 193 -15.49 11.00 20.98
N ALA A 194 -14.68 10.20 20.32
CA ALA A 194 -13.51 9.54 20.90
C ALA A 194 -12.35 9.45 19.89
N ALA A 195 -11.14 9.65 20.39
CA ALA A 195 -9.92 9.25 19.66
C ALA A 195 -9.80 7.73 19.62
N VAL A 196 -9.37 7.19 18.48
CA VAL A 196 -9.22 5.75 18.31
C VAL A 196 -7.74 5.36 18.17
N VAL A 197 -7.27 4.43 19.01
CA VAL A 197 -5.87 3.96 18.99
C VAL A 197 -5.80 2.44 18.89
N LEU A 198 -5.32 1.96 17.76
CA LEU A 198 -5.09 0.53 17.49
C LEU A 198 -3.60 0.24 17.31
N GLY A 199 -3.18 -0.99 17.61
CA GLY A 199 -1.81 -1.44 17.39
C GLY A 199 -1.38 -1.37 15.92
N ALA A 200 -2.31 -1.57 15.01
CA ALA A 200 -2.08 -1.54 13.56
C ALA A 200 -1.90 -0.13 12.96
N LEU A 201 -2.27 0.94 13.71
CA LEU A 201 -2.13 2.31 13.21
C LEU A 201 -0.67 2.70 13.02
N SER A 202 -0.42 3.50 11.98
CA SER A 202 0.88 4.14 11.79
C SER A 202 1.21 5.08 12.96
N PRO A 203 2.48 5.35 13.24
CA PRO A 203 2.87 6.32 14.26
C PRO A 203 2.24 7.69 14.03
N ARG A 204 2.16 8.14 12.77
CA ARG A 204 1.57 9.44 12.40
C ARG A 204 0.08 9.51 12.73
N THR A 205 -0.71 8.52 12.28
CA THR A 205 -2.15 8.45 12.60
C THR A 205 -2.37 8.34 14.10
N ARG A 206 -1.56 7.52 14.81
CA ARG A 206 -1.65 7.35 16.25
C ARG A 206 -1.37 8.66 16.99
N ASN A 207 -0.31 9.38 16.62
CA ASN A 207 0.03 10.68 17.20
C ASN A 207 -1.06 11.71 16.95
N ALA A 208 -1.66 11.74 15.76
CA ALA A 208 -2.76 12.64 15.45
C ALA A 208 -4.00 12.34 16.31
N GLN A 209 -4.36 11.07 16.49
CA GLN A 209 -5.45 10.66 17.38
C GLN A 209 -5.15 11.02 18.86
N VAL A 210 -3.92 10.76 19.31
CA VAL A 210 -3.46 11.17 20.65
C VAL A 210 -3.50 12.68 20.80
N GLY A 211 -3.05 13.43 19.81
CA GLY A 211 -3.08 14.89 19.78
C GLY A 211 -4.48 15.47 19.99
N MET A 212 -5.50 14.91 19.35
CA MET A 212 -6.91 15.29 19.54
C MET A 212 -7.39 15.07 20.99
N PHE A 213 -6.95 13.97 21.61
CA PHE A 213 -7.25 13.68 23.00
C PHE A 213 -6.48 14.62 23.96
N GLU A 214 -5.20 14.85 23.75
CA GLU A 214 -4.36 15.72 24.57
C GLU A 214 -4.79 17.20 24.49
N SER A 215 -5.18 17.67 23.30
CA SER A 215 -5.71 19.03 23.09
C SER A 215 -7.10 19.24 23.70
N GLY A 216 -7.78 18.17 24.13
CA GLY A 216 -9.14 18.22 24.66
C GLY A 216 -10.22 18.37 23.57
N GLU A 217 -9.90 18.15 22.30
CA GLU A 217 -10.89 18.10 21.22
C GLU A 217 -11.89 16.95 21.43
N VAL A 218 -11.41 15.84 22.02
CA VAL A 218 -12.21 14.74 22.53
C VAL A 218 -11.82 14.41 23.97
N ASP A 219 -12.82 14.07 24.81
CA ASP A 219 -12.62 13.72 26.22
C ASP A 219 -12.33 12.24 26.45
N PHE A 220 -12.51 11.41 25.42
CA PHE A 220 -12.41 9.94 25.50
C PHE A 220 -11.44 9.40 24.44
N MET A 221 -10.82 8.32 24.82
CA MET A 221 -10.02 7.49 23.91
C MET A 221 -10.56 6.06 23.93
N VAL A 222 -10.66 5.41 22.79
CA VAL A 222 -10.94 3.97 22.71
C VAL A 222 -9.74 3.30 22.04
N ALA A 223 -9.17 2.30 22.72
CA ALA A 223 -7.90 1.73 22.28
C ALA A 223 -7.86 0.21 22.47
N THR A 224 -6.91 -0.44 21.76
CA THR A 224 -6.50 -1.78 22.11
C THR A 224 -5.46 -1.75 23.24
N ASP A 225 -4.96 -2.93 23.65
CA ASP A 225 -3.83 -3.07 24.59
C ASP A 225 -2.55 -2.34 24.14
N ALA A 226 -2.49 -1.90 22.88
CA ALA A 226 -1.44 -1.02 22.37
C ALA A 226 -1.27 0.29 23.17
N ILE A 227 -2.30 0.72 23.92
CA ILE A 227 -2.20 1.85 24.86
C ILE A 227 -1.20 1.57 25.99
N GLY A 228 -1.05 0.31 26.38
CA GLY A 228 -0.13 -0.12 27.44
C GLY A 228 1.35 0.10 27.12
N MET A 229 1.70 0.29 25.84
CA MET A 229 3.10 0.44 25.39
C MET A 229 3.32 1.73 24.59
N GLY A 230 4.36 2.47 24.92
CA GLY A 230 4.92 3.52 24.08
C GLY A 230 4.12 4.81 23.90
N LEU A 231 3.01 5.00 24.61
CA LEU A 231 2.23 6.23 24.58
C LEU A 231 2.38 7.01 25.89
N ASN A 232 2.71 8.27 25.77
CA ASN A 232 2.79 9.18 26.90
C ASN A 232 1.47 9.97 26.96
N LEU A 233 0.47 9.41 27.66
CA LEU A 233 -0.89 9.92 27.73
C LEU A 233 -1.19 10.54 29.09
N ASN A 234 -1.97 11.60 29.11
CA ASN A 234 -2.52 12.16 30.33
C ASN A 234 -3.95 11.62 30.54
N LEU A 235 -4.03 10.44 31.15
CA LEU A 235 -5.26 9.72 31.46
C LEU A 235 -5.54 9.73 32.95
N ASP A 236 -6.77 9.99 33.36
CA ASP A 236 -7.22 9.86 34.75
C ASP A 236 -7.78 8.47 35.01
N THR A 237 -8.45 7.88 34.02
CA THR A 237 -9.12 6.58 34.18
C THR A 237 -8.87 5.68 32.97
N VAL A 238 -8.64 4.40 33.24
CA VAL A 238 -8.63 3.32 32.26
C VAL A 238 -9.76 2.34 32.55
N ALA A 239 -10.67 2.17 31.60
CA ALA A 239 -11.82 1.29 31.71
C ALA A 239 -11.69 0.10 30.74
N PHE A 240 -11.74 -1.12 31.23
CA PHE A 240 -11.68 -2.33 30.42
C PHE A 240 -13.09 -2.70 29.92
N ALA A 241 -13.26 -2.78 28.62
CA ALA A 241 -14.50 -3.21 27.98
C ALA A 241 -14.62 -4.73 27.85
N ALA A 242 -13.51 -5.44 28.04
CA ALA A 242 -13.42 -6.89 28.12
C ALA A 242 -12.34 -7.31 29.12
N THR A 243 -12.52 -8.46 29.78
CA THR A 243 -11.56 -9.06 30.74
C THR A 243 -10.86 -10.29 30.17
N ARG A 244 -11.16 -10.60 28.90
CA ARG A 244 -10.56 -11.69 28.14
C ARG A 244 -9.99 -11.17 26.83
N LYS A 245 -8.98 -11.88 26.30
CA LYS A 245 -8.41 -11.58 24.98
C LYS A 245 -8.04 -12.85 24.23
N PHE A 246 -8.00 -12.77 22.91
CA PHE A 246 -7.43 -13.80 22.05
C PHE A 246 -5.91 -13.64 21.99
N ASP A 247 -5.17 -14.73 22.31
CA ASP A 247 -3.69 -14.71 22.38
C ASP A 247 -2.99 -15.19 21.09
N GLY A 248 -3.76 -15.36 20.02
CA GLY A 248 -3.29 -15.93 18.76
C GLY A 248 -3.64 -17.41 18.56
N SER A 249 -4.05 -18.10 19.64
CA SER A 249 -4.46 -19.52 19.62
C SER A 249 -5.81 -19.77 20.29
N HIS A 250 -6.07 -19.14 21.42
CA HIS A 250 -7.32 -19.30 22.17
C HIS A 250 -7.69 -18.03 22.95
N GLU A 251 -8.94 -17.97 23.36
CA GLU A 251 -9.43 -16.89 24.21
C GLU A 251 -9.09 -17.20 25.67
N ARG A 252 -8.43 -16.28 26.35
CA ARG A 252 -8.05 -16.40 27.77
C ARG A 252 -8.31 -15.14 28.58
N ALA A 253 -8.40 -15.28 29.89
CA ALA A 253 -8.47 -14.15 30.80
C ALA A 253 -7.17 -13.33 30.76
N LEU A 254 -7.31 -12.05 31.05
CA LEU A 254 -6.16 -11.16 31.22
C LEU A 254 -5.38 -11.55 32.46
N THR A 255 -4.06 -11.52 32.37
CA THR A 255 -3.19 -11.70 33.54
C THR A 255 -3.09 -10.39 34.35
N PRO A 256 -2.80 -10.45 35.66
CA PRO A 256 -2.58 -9.26 36.48
C PRO A 256 -1.51 -8.32 35.91
N GLY A 257 -0.46 -8.87 35.29
CA GLY A 257 0.59 -8.09 34.65
C GLY A 257 0.09 -7.30 33.43
N GLU A 258 -0.78 -7.88 32.58
CA GLU A 258 -1.39 -7.22 31.43
C GLU A 258 -2.36 -6.12 31.90
N VAL A 259 -3.22 -6.42 32.88
CA VAL A 259 -4.10 -5.40 33.48
C VAL A 259 -3.29 -4.28 34.08
N GLY A 260 -2.23 -4.60 34.85
CA GLY A 260 -1.34 -3.60 35.46
C GLY A 260 -0.57 -2.75 34.47
N GLN A 261 -0.16 -3.30 33.34
CA GLN A 261 0.53 -2.56 32.28
C GLN A 261 -0.41 -1.55 31.58
N ILE A 262 -1.63 -1.96 31.32
CA ILE A 262 -2.67 -1.11 30.68
C ILE A 262 -3.21 -0.08 31.68
N ALA A 263 -3.68 -0.53 32.85
CA ALA A 263 -4.20 0.32 33.92
C ALA A 263 -3.15 1.32 34.42
N GLY A 264 -1.89 0.92 34.41
CA GLY A 264 -0.76 1.76 34.81
C GLY A 264 -0.57 3.02 33.94
N ARG A 265 -1.30 3.16 32.85
CA ARG A 265 -1.35 4.40 32.03
C ARG A 265 -2.26 5.47 32.65
N ALA A 266 -3.18 5.08 33.55
CA ALA A 266 -3.93 6.06 34.34
C ALA A 266 -3.04 6.70 35.39
N GLY A 267 -3.14 7.99 35.56
CA GLY A 267 -2.31 8.82 36.44
C GLY A 267 -0.94 9.13 35.83
N ARG A 268 -0.48 10.34 36.01
CA ARG A 268 0.80 10.80 35.46
C ARG A 268 1.60 11.56 36.52
N HIS A 269 2.87 11.26 36.63
CA HIS A 269 3.77 11.83 37.68
C HIS A 269 3.17 11.62 39.08
N LEU A 270 2.71 12.70 39.71
CA LEU A 270 2.11 12.73 41.02
C LEU A 270 0.58 12.65 41.02
N THR A 271 -0.07 12.62 39.84
CA THR A 271 -1.53 12.54 39.73
C THR A 271 -1.95 11.07 39.83
N ASP A 272 -2.85 10.77 40.75
CA ASP A 272 -3.39 9.43 40.96
C ASP A 272 -4.25 9.01 39.77
N GLY A 273 -4.26 7.70 39.51
CA GLY A 273 -5.01 7.10 38.43
C GLY A 273 -6.07 6.13 38.93
N SER A 274 -7.12 5.93 38.15
CA SER A 274 -8.12 4.90 38.45
C SER A 274 -8.25 3.92 37.29
N PHE A 275 -8.61 2.68 37.61
CA PHE A 275 -8.97 1.68 36.62
C PHE A 275 -10.26 0.97 37.00
N GLY A 276 -10.94 0.39 36.03
CA GLY A 276 -12.19 -0.34 36.27
C GLY A 276 -12.69 -1.05 35.04
N THR A 277 -13.91 -1.54 35.09
CA THR A 277 -14.55 -2.19 33.94
C THR A 277 -15.72 -1.39 33.42
N THR A 278 -16.09 -1.62 32.17
CA THR A 278 -17.20 -0.93 31.50
C THR A 278 -17.85 -1.81 30.44
N ALA A 279 -18.89 -1.31 29.79
CA ALA A 279 -19.63 -2.00 28.73
C ALA A 279 -20.20 -3.36 29.21
N ARG A 280 -19.79 -4.45 28.58
CA ARG A 280 -20.22 -5.83 28.91
C ARG A 280 -19.24 -6.58 29.78
N ALA A 281 -18.10 -5.96 30.13
CA ALA A 281 -17.09 -6.61 30.95
C ALA A 281 -17.60 -6.87 32.37
N THR A 282 -17.30 -8.03 32.91
CA THR A 282 -17.51 -8.34 34.32
C THR A 282 -16.53 -7.57 35.20
N GLU A 283 -16.87 -7.36 36.46
CA GLU A 283 -15.93 -6.80 37.42
C GLU A 283 -14.73 -7.72 37.60
N PHE A 284 -13.60 -7.10 37.96
CA PHE A 284 -12.42 -7.90 38.33
C PHE A 284 -12.61 -8.54 39.69
N GLU A 285 -12.05 -9.71 39.86
CA GLU A 285 -12.02 -10.41 41.15
C GLU A 285 -11.15 -9.65 42.16
N ALA A 286 -11.48 -9.74 43.44
CA ALA A 286 -10.79 -9.02 44.54
C ALA A 286 -9.27 -9.27 44.53
N GLU A 287 -8.85 -10.50 44.27
CA GLU A 287 -7.43 -10.87 44.17
C GLU A 287 -6.75 -10.12 43.00
N MET A 288 -7.40 -10.05 41.83
CA MET A 288 -6.89 -9.31 40.69
C MET A 288 -6.72 -7.83 41.01
N ILE A 289 -7.73 -7.22 41.66
CA ILE A 289 -7.71 -5.81 42.08
C ILE A 289 -6.54 -5.56 43.02
N GLU A 290 -6.41 -6.35 44.11
CA GLU A 290 -5.33 -6.21 45.09
C GLU A 290 -3.95 -6.33 44.40
N ARG A 291 -3.78 -7.28 43.51
CA ARG A 291 -2.52 -7.51 42.79
C ARG A 291 -2.15 -6.34 41.92
N VAL A 292 -3.13 -5.74 41.22
CA VAL A 292 -2.90 -4.60 40.30
C VAL A 292 -2.62 -3.32 41.10
N GLU A 293 -3.39 -3.02 42.14
CA GLU A 293 -3.20 -1.83 42.99
C GLU A 293 -1.84 -1.83 43.69
N ASN A 294 -1.41 -3.00 44.19
CA ASN A 294 -0.13 -3.18 44.89
C ASN A 294 1.03 -3.55 43.95
N HIS A 295 0.81 -3.60 42.63
CA HIS A 295 1.79 -3.96 41.61
C HIS A 295 2.46 -5.34 41.90
N ARG A 296 1.71 -6.29 42.40
CA ARG A 296 2.16 -7.64 42.70
C ARG A 296 1.90 -8.59 41.54
N PHE A 297 2.88 -8.74 40.68
CA PHE A 297 2.77 -9.57 39.49
C PHE A 297 3.66 -10.79 39.58
N ASP A 298 3.21 -11.89 38.95
CA ASP A 298 3.99 -13.11 38.90
C ASP A 298 5.32 -12.88 38.20
N ALA A 299 6.39 -13.42 38.77
CA ALA A 299 7.69 -13.36 38.13
C ALA A 299 7.64 -14.06 36.77
N VAL A 300 8.30 -13.49 35.78
CA VAL A 300 8.52 -14.16 34.51
C VAL A 300 9.30 -15.44 34.77
N ARG A 301 8.70 -16.58 34.37
CA ARG A 301 9.30 -17.93 34.57
C ARG A 301 10.02 -18.39 33.33
N THR A 302 9.61 -17.90 32.16
CA THR A 302 10.10 -18.39 30.88
C THR A 302 10.37 -17.20 29.97
N ILE A 303 11.51 -17.21 29.31
CA ILE A 303 11.89 -16.30 28.24
C ILE A 303 12.11 -17.09 26.95
N PHE A 304 11.98 -16.41 25.82
CA PHE A 304 12.27 -17.03 24.54
C PHE A 304 13.71 -16.79 24.14
N TRP A 305 14.41 -17.86 23.77
CA TRP A 305 15.79 -17.83 23.33
C TRP A 305 15.91 -18.46 21.96
N ARG A 306 16.78 -17.89 21.14
CA ARG A 306 17.12 -18.38 19.81
C ARG A 306 18.63 -18.22 19.62
N ASN A 307 19.26 -19.22 19.03
CA ASN A 307 20.68 -19.11 18.71
C ASN A 307 20.94 -17.94 17.76
N SER A 308 21.88 -17.09 18.11
CA SER A 308 22.34 -15.94 17.28
C SER A 308 23.60 -16.26 16.47
N ASP A 309 24.33 -17.33 16.79
CA ASP A 309 25.50 -17.81 16.04
C ASP A 309 25.03 -18.77 14.94
N LEU A 310 24.62 -18.20 13.81
CA LEU A 310 23.98 -18.91 12.71
C LEU A 310 25.01 -19.43 11.69
N SER A 311 24.87 -20.71 11.33
CA SER A 311 25.67 -21.34 10.29
C SER A 311 25.03 -21.18 8.90
N PHE A 312 25.68 -20.49 8.01
CA PHE A 312 25.23 -20.29 6.63
C PHE A 312 25.92 -21.26 5.64
N ALA A 313 26.52 -22.34 6.12
CA ALA A 313 27.24 -23.29 5.26
C ALA A 313 26.30 -23.99 4.26
N SER A 314 25.10 -24.31 4.68
CA SER A 314 24.03 -24.89 3.86
C SER A 314 22.66 -24.55 4.43
N PRO A 315 21.55 -24.73 3.69
CA PRO A 315 20.20 -24.54 4.24
C PRO A 315 19.95 -25.39 5.49
N ARG A 316 20.40 -26.64 5.45
CA ARG A 316 20.26 -27.57 6.59
C ARG A 316 21.07 -27.10 7.80
N ALA A 317 22.30 -26.66 7.59
CA ALA A 317 23.14 -26.16 8.67
C ALA A 317 22.55 -24.89 9.32
N LEU A 318 21.90 -24.02 8.53
CA LEU A 318 21.19 -22.87 9.08
C LEU A 318 19.99 -23.29 9.93
N ILE A 319 19.16 -24.20 9.44
CA ILE A 319 18.00 -24.71 10.19
C ILE A 319 18.47 -25.38 11.48
N ASP A 320 19.47 -26.23 11.41
CA ASP A 320 20.04 -26.93 12.59
C ASP A 320 20.57 -25.92 13.61
N SER A 321 21.26 -24.85 13.16
CA SER A 321 21.73 -23.79 14.06
C SER A 321 20.59 -22.96 14.68
N LEU A 322 19.49 -22.72 13.94
CA LEU A 322 18.29 -22.06 14.46
C LEU A 322 17.54 -22.95 15.47
N GLU A 323 17.63 -24.27 15.30
CA GLU A 323 16.98 -25.26 16.13
C GLU A 323 17.82 -25.70 17.34
N GLU A 324 19.00 -25.17 17.47
CA GLU A 324 19.86 -25.44 18.63
C GLU A 324 19.13 -25.11 19.94
N PRO A 325 19.13 -26.01 20.91
CA PRO A 325 18.50 -25.73 22.20
C PRO A 325 19.30 -24.72 23.02
N PRO A 326 18.68 -24.01 23.96
CA PRO A 326 19.41 -23.11 24.83
C PRO A 326 20.48 -23.90 25.65
N PRO A 327 21.56 -23.23 26.04
CA PRO A 327 22.60 -23.82 26.90
C PRO A 327 22.02 -24.55 28.10
N PRO A 328 22.62 -25.65 28.55
CA PRO A 328 22.07 -26.48 29.63
C PRO A 328 21.70 -25.74 30.92
N GLU A 329 22.49 -24.72 31.27
CA GLU A 329 22.28 -23.87 32.44
C GLU A 329 21.01 -23.01 32.34
N TRP A 330 20.54 -22.68 31.12
CA TRP A 330 19.37 -21.82 30.89
C TRP A 330 18.09 -22.60 30.55
N ARG A 331 18.16 -23.89 30.29
CA ARG A 331 17.00 -24.72 29.90
C ARG A 331 15.84 -24.71 30.90
N LYS A 332 16.09 -24.32 32.13
CA LYS A 332 15.07 -24.22 33.20
C LYS A 332 14.11 -23.04 32.97
N PHE A 333 14.55 -21.99 32.26
CA PHE A 333 13.77 -20.77 32.08
C PHE A 333 13.84 -20.21 30.64
N ALA A 334 14.72 -20.69 29.78
CA ALA A 334 14.80 -20.30 28.38
C ALA A 334 14.25 -21.44 27.50
N VAL A 335 13.30 -21.07 26.63
CA VAL A 335 12.70 -22.00 25.69
C VAL A 335 12.85 -21.45 24.26
N ARG A 336 12.90 -22.34 23.28
CA ARG A 336 12.84 -21.90 21.88
C ARG A 336 11.46 -21.32 21.58
N PRO A 337 11.38 -20.24 20.78
CA PRO A 337 10.10 -19.80 20.25
C PRO A 337 9.48 -20.93 19.40
N ARG A 338 8.17 -20.96 19.31
CA ARG A 338 7.50 -21.74 18.26
C ARG A 338 8.10 -21.29 16.93
N ARG A 339 8.11 -22.21 15.93
CA ARG A 339 8.70 -21.95 14.60
C ARG A 339 8.36 -20.54 14.13
N ALA A 340 9.36 -19.66 14.11
CA ALA A 340 9.20 -18.27 13.75
C ALA A 340 8.85 -18.13 12.26
N ILE A 341 8.14 -17.07 11.90
CA ILE A 341 7.66 -16.82 10.52
C ILE A 341 8.84 -16.82 9.53
N ASP A 342 9.97 -16.22 9.91
CA ASP A 342 11.19 -16.16 9.10
C ASP A 342 11.80 -17.55 8.84
N GLN A 343 11.86 -18.42 9.86
CA GLN A 343 12.32 -19.79 9.72
C GLN A 343 11.36 -20.60 8.85
N ALA A 344 10.04 -20.50 9.07
CA ALA A 344 9.06 -21.20 8.27
C ALA A 344 9.12 -20.79 6.78
N ALA A 345 9.28 -19.50 6.51
CA ALA A 345 9.46 -18.98 5.16
C ALA A 345 10.76 -19.49 4.53
N PHE A 346 11.87 -19.50 5.29
CA PHE A 346 13.16 -20.00 4.80
C PHE A 346 13.10 -21.49 4.44
N GLU A 347 12.45 -22.32 5.24
CA GLU A 347 12.30 -23.75 4.97
C GLU A 347 11.51 -24.00 3.67
N VAL A 348 10.39 -23.29 3.47
CA VAL A 348 9.58 -23.39 2.24
C VAL A 348 10.38 -22.93 1.02
N LEU A 349 11.05 -21.78 1.11
CA LEU A 349 11.75 -21.20 -0.03
C LEU A 349 13.05 -21.93 -0.36
N SER A 350 13.77 -22.44 0.64
CA SER A 350 15.01 -23.22 0.43
C SER A 350 14.75 -24.58 -0.18
N ALA A 351 13.58 -25.18 0.05
CA ALA A 351 13.18 -26.44 -0.56
C ALA A 351 12.94 -26.35 -2.09
N THR A 352 12.64 -25.15 -2.59
CA THR A 352 12.32 -24.92 -4.00
C THR A 352 13.43 -24.23 -4.80
N ARG A 353 14.59 -23.94 -4.17
CA ARG A 353 15.70 -23.18 -4.76
C ARG A 353 17.03 -23.86 -4.52
N GLU A 354 17.88 -23.88 -5.53
CA GLU A 354 19.26 -24.35 -5.38
C GLU A 354 20.14 -23.28 -4.73
N LEU A 355 20.48 -23.46 -3.48
CA LEU A 355 21.37 -22.60 -2.72
C LEU A 355 22.79 -23.18 -2.70
N ARG A 356 23.60 -22.83 -3.69
CA ARG A 356 24.93 -23.42 -3.92
C ARG A 356 26.06 -22.75 -3.15
N SER A 357 25.81 -21.64 -2.47
CA SER A 357 26.86 -20.89 -1.77
C SER A 357 26.39 -20.38 -0.41
N ARG A 358 27.35 -20.17 0.49
CA ARG A 358 27.10 -19.52 1.78
C ARG A 358 26.42 -18.15 1.62
N ALA A 359 26.80 -17.38 0.61
CA ALA A 359 26.21 -16.07 0.31
C ALA A 359 24.74 -16.19 -0.11
N ALA A 360 24.38 -17.20 -0.92
CA ALA A 360 23.00 -17.45 -1.34
C ALA A 360 22.11 -17.85 -0.15
N VAL A 361 22.61 -18.71 0.74
CA VAL A 361 21.90 -19.09 1.98
C VAL A 361 21.66 -17.86 2.86
N ARG A 362 22.69 -17.03 3.04
CA ARG A 362 22.57 -15.80 3.82
C ARG A 362 21.61 -14.82 3.20
N LEU A 363 21.69 -14.61 1.88
CA LEU A 363 20.76 -13.72 1.17
C LEU A 363 19.31 -14.17 1.32
N LEU A 364 19.04 -15.48 1.15
CA LEU A 364 17.67 -15.98 1.35
C LEU A 364 17.20 -15.78 2.79
N TRP A 365 18.08 -16.01 3.77
CA TRP A 365 17.76 -15.75 5.17
C TRP A 365 17.45 -14.28 5.42
N ASP A 366 18.26 -13.36 4.88
CA ASP A 366 18.03 -11.91 4.99
C ASP A 366 16.70 -11.50 4.35
N VAL A 367 16.30 -12.13 3.25
CA VAL A 367 14.99 -11.93 2.61
C VAL A 367 13.85 -12.47 3.47
N CYS A 368 14.01 -13.64 4.09
CA CYS A 368 12.98 -14.22 4.96
C CYS A 368 12.72 -13.37 6.23
N GLN A 369 13.63 -12.48 6.60
CA GLN A 369 13.43 -11.54 7.69
C GLN A 369 12.55 -10.32 7.34
N VAL A 370 12.10 -10.17 6.09
CA VAL A 370 11.16 -9.11 5.71
C VAL A 370 9.81 -9.36 6.40
N PRO A 371 9.32 -8.41 7.22
CA PRO A 371 8.13 -8.64 8.03
C PRO A 371 6.84 -8.64 7.20
N ASP A 372 5.90 -9.51 7.55
CA ASP A 372 4.52 -9.44 7.06
C ASP A 372 3.66 -8.54 7.96
N TYR A 373 3.67 -7.24 7.71
CA TYR A 373 2.81 -6.30 8.44
C TYR A 373 1.32 -6.46 8.12
N ARG A 374 0.99 -7.11 7.01
CA ARG A 374 -0.40 -7.34 6.59
C ARG A 374 -1.05 -8.52 7.31
N LYS A 375 -0.24 -9.41 7.91
CA LYS A 375 -0.67 -10.68 8.49
C LYS A 375 -1.51 -11.50 7.51
N THR A 376 -1.02 -11.59 6.26
CA THR A 376 -1.66 -12.35 5.18
C THR A 376 -1.42 -13.87 5.35
N MET A 377 -2.04 -14.68 4.46
CA MET A 377 -1.70 -16.10 4.42
C MET A 377 -0.20 -16.27 4.09
N ALA A 378 0.43 -17.22 4.75
CA ALA A 378 1.87 -17.49 4.63
C ALA A 378 2.32 -17.68 3.17
N GLU A 379 1.48 -18.30 2.32
CA GLU A 379 1.78 -18.52 0.90
C GLU A 379 1.92 -17.21 0.13
N SER A 380 1.08 -16.21 0.43
CA SER A 380 1.14 -14.90 -0.23
C SER A 380 2.41 -14.14 0.14
N HIS A 381 2.80 -14.21 1.41
CA HIS A 381 4.04 -13.60 1.88
C HIS A 381 5.26 -14.34 1.32
N ASN A 382 5.28 -15.67 1.37
CA ASN A 382 6.37 -16.49 0.82
C ASN A 382 6.57 -16.26 -0.69
N ARG A 383 5.48 -16.04 -1.45
CA ARG A 383 5.56 -15.68 -2.87
C ARG A 383 6.28 -14.35 -3.07
N LEU A 384 5.95 -13.35 -2.26
CA LEU A 384 6.63 -12.04 -2.30
C LEU A 384 8.11 -12.18 -1.96
N LEU A 385 8.44 -12.89 -0.88
CA LEU A 385 9.82 -13.15 -0.47
C LEU A 385 10.61 -13.87 -1.57
N GLY A 386 9.95 -14.84 -2.21
CA GLY A 386 10.51 -15.56 -3.36
C GLY A 386 10.87 -14.62 -4.52
N GLN A 387 9.97 -13.71 -4.89
CA GLN A 387 10.22 -12.72 -5.95
C GLN A 387 11.38 -11.79 -5.59
N ILE A 388 11.42 -11.30 -4.33
CA ILE A 388 12.54 -10.49 -3.85
C ILE A 388 13.86 -11.24 -3.98
N TYR A 389 13.92 -12.49 -3.52
CA TYR A 389 15.11 -13.30 -3.61
C TYR A 389 15.54 -13.56 -5.06
N ASP A 390 14.59 -13.88 -5.94
CA ASP A 390 14.88 -14.16 -7.34
C ASP A 390 15.48 -12.93 -8.06
N HIS A 391 15.04 -11.73 -7.71
CA HIS A 391 15.68 -10.49 -8.22
C HIS A 391 17.07 -10.27 -7.63
N LEU A 392 17.23 -10.43 -6.31
CA LEU A 392 18.51 -10.18 -5.64
C LEU A 392 19.59 -11.22 -5.96
N SER A 393 19.21 -12.46 -6.23
CA SER A 393 20.09 -13.53 -6.64
C SER A 393 20.37 -13.53 -8.15
N GLY A 394 19.63 -12.74 -8.92
CA GLY A 394 19.80 -12.58 -10.36
C GLY A 394 21.06 -11.79 -10.74
N PRO A 395 21.37 -11.67 -12.04
CA PRO A 395 22.60 -11.03 -12.54
C PRO A 395 22.77 -9.58 -12.10
N ALA A 396 21.68 -8.85 -11.87
CA ALA A 396 21.70 -7.46 -11.44
C ALA A 396 22.04 -7.31 -9.94
N GLY A 397 21.80 -8.34 -9.12
CA GLY A 397 22.02 -8.33 -7.68
C GLY A 397 21.18 -7.30 -6.91
N GLN A 398 20.17 -6.72 -7.55
CA GLN A 398 19.34 -5.64 -7.02
C GLN A 398 17.89 -5.78 -7.48
N LEU A 399 16.97 -5.17 -6.74
CA LEU A 399 15.57 -5.11 -7.12
C LEU A 399 15.37 -4.11 -8.27
N PRO A 400 14.62 -4.48 -9.32
CA PRO A 400 14.29 -3.56 -10.39
C PRO A 400 13.43 -2.40 -9.89
N SER A 401 13.82 -1.17 -10.25
CA SER A 401 13.10 0.05 -9.84
C SER A 401 11.65 0.06 -10.35
N ASP A 402 11.41 -0.42 -11.58
CA ASP A 402 10.07 -0.47 -12.16
C ASP A 402 9.17 -1.45 -11.40
N TRP A 403 9.71 -2.62 -11.03
CA TRP A 403 8.98 -3.61 -10.26
C TRP A 403 8.57 -3.08 -8.88
N LEU A 404 9.50 -2.43 -8.18
CA LEU A 404 9.20 -1.78 -6.90
C LEU A 404 8.20 -0.63 -7.08
N GLY A 405 8.39 0.19 -8.13
CA GLY A 405 7.52 1.31 -8.48
C GLY A 405 6.07 0.90 -8.67
N ASP A 406 5.82 -0.22 -9.31
CA ASP A 406 4.48 -0.75 -9.49
C ASP A 406 3.80 -1.15 -8.19
N HIS A 407 4.56 -1.78 -7.28
CA HIS A 407 4.03 -2.14 -5.98
C HIS A 407 3.68 -0.89 -5.16
N VAL A 408 4.54 0.11 -5.16
CA VAL A 408 4.32 1.38 -4.45
C VAL A 408 3.16 2.17 -5.08
N ALA A 409 3.09 2.26 -6.40
CA ALA A 409 2.04 3.00 -7.11
C ALA A 409 0.63 2.43 -6.88
N ARG A 410 0.50 1.10 -6.76
CA ARG A 410 -0.78 0.45 -6.43
C ARG A 410 -1.30 0.81 -5.04
N LEU A 411 -0.40 1.16 -4.13
CA LEU A 411 -0.73 1.52 -2.75
C LEU A 411 -1.01 3.01 -2.59
N ASP A 412 -0.55 3.83 -3.52
CA ASP A 412 -0.69 5.28 -3.48
C ASP A 412 -2.10 5.75 -3.85
N ARG A 413 -3.07 5.35 -3.03
CA ARG A 413 -4.50 5.65 -3.21
C ARG A 413 -5.13 5.93 -1.85
N THR A 414 -5.67 7.13 -1.66
CA THR A 414 -6.29 7.60 -0.43
C THR A 414 -7.80 7.34 -0.36
N ASP A 415 -8.38 6.71 -1.38
CA ASP A 415 -9.77 6.26 -1.40
C ASP A 415 -9.95 4.96 -0.57
N GLY A 416 -11.15 4.73 -0.09
CA GLY A 416 -11.52 3.54 0.67
C GLY A 416 -11.97 3.83 2.10
N ASP A 417 -12.33 2.75 2.78
CA ASP A 417 -12.69 2.75 4.20
C ASP A 417 -11.46 2.64 5.11
N ILE A 418 -11.71 2.62 6.42
CA ILE A 418 -10.66 2.55 7.45
C ILE A 418 -9.82 1.28 7.28
N ASP A 419 -10.45 0.13 7.02
CA ASP A 419 -9.75 -1.15 6.92
C ASP A 419 -8.91 -1.23 5.64
N THR A 420 -9.42 -0.70 4.53
CA THR A 420 -8.68 -0.59 3.27
C THR A 420 -7.42 0.28 3.43
N LEU A 421 -7.56 1.45 4.06
CA LEU A 421 -6.43 2.35 4.29
C LEU A 421 -5.41 1.74 5.27
N ALA A 422 -5.88 1.12 6.36
CA ALA A 422 -5.02 0.41 7.31
C ALA A 422 -4.26 -0.74 6.63
N GLY A 423 -4.92 -1.50 5.76
CA GLY A 423 -4.31 -2.56 4.96
C GLY A 423 -3.23 -2.03 3.99
N ARG A 424 -3.47 -0.90 3.33
CA ARG A 424 -2.47 -0.24 2.47
C ARG A 424 -1.27 0.27 3.27
N ILE A 425 -1.52 0.86 4.45
CA ILE A 425 -0.45 1.29 5.36
C ILE A 425 0.40 0.10 5.81
N ALA A 426 -0.22 -1.01 6.19
CA ALA A 426 0.51 -2.23 6.53
C ALA A 426 1.35 -2.73 5.35
N HIS A 427 0.84 -2.65 4.14
CA HIS A 427 1.55 -3.09 2.95
C HIS A 427 2.71 -2.16 2.55
N ILE A 428 2.50 -0.84 2.59
CA ILE A 428 3.60 0.09 2.25
C ILE A 428 4.76 -0.03 3.25
N ARG A 429 4.50 -0.36 4.51
CA ARG A 429 5.53 -0.60 5.53
C ARG A 429 6.45 -1.77 5.18
N THR A 430 5.94 -2.83 4.55
CA THR A 430 6.80 -3.92 4.03
C THR A 430 7.79 -3.37 2.99
N TRP A 431 7.33 -2.51 2.09
CA TRP A 431 8.19 -1.87 1.09
C TRP A 431 9.14 -0.86 1.71
N THR A 432 8.70 -0.08 2.69
CA THR A 432 9.58 0.82 3.45
C THR A 432 10.71 0.02 4.10
N TYR A 433 10.43 -1.14 4.71
CA TYR A 433 11.46 -2.03 5.26
C TYR A 433 12.45 -2.50 4.19
N VAL A 434 11.94 -2.94 3.04
CA VAL A 434 12.76 -3.39 1.91
C VAL A 434 13.69 -2.27 1.40
N THR A 435 13.20 -1.04 1.32
CA THR A 435 14.01 0.10 0.84
C THR A 435 15.15 0.48 1.78
N HIS A 436 15.06 0.12 3.07
CA HIS A 436 16.13 0.37 4.05
C HIS A 436 17.20 -0.73 4.10
N ARG A 437 17.04 -1.82 3.33
CA ARG A 437 18.05 -2.89 3.26
C ARG A 437 19.21 -2.46 2.37
N THR A 438 20.40 -2.47 2.94
CA THR A 438 21.62 -2.04 2.26
C THR A 438 21.92 -2.90 1.03
N GLY A 439 22.16 -2.28 -0.12
CA GLY A 439 22.56 -2.96 -1.35
C GLY A 439 21.40 -3.58 -2.16
N TRP A 440 20.17 -3.56 -1.66
CA TRP A 440 19.04 -4.16 -2.38
C TRP A 440 18.50 -3.29 -3.51
N LEU A 441 18.72 -1.99 -3.45
CA LEU A 441 18.26 -1.01 -4.44
C LEU A 441 19.42 -0.11 -4.90
N ARG A 442 19.38 0.28 -6.16
CA ARG A 442 20.33 1.23 -6.73
C ARG A 442 20.09 2.64 -6.17
N ASP A 443 18.83 3.08 -6.18
CA ASP A 443 18.42 4.42 -5.76
C ASP A 443 17.63 4.35 -4.43
N ALA A 444 18.27 3.78 -3.38
CA ALA A 444 17.63 3.52 -2.10
C ALA A 444 17.02 4.79 -1.47
N THR A 445 17.71 5.92 -1.52
CA THR A 445 17.24 7.19 -0.94
C THR A 445 15.94 7.66 -1.58
N HIS A 446 15.86 7.63 -2.91
CA HIS A 446 14.64 7.99 -3.63
C HIS A 446 13.44 7.13 -3.20
N TRP A 447 13.64 5.81 -3.08
CA TRP A 447 12.57 4.89 -2.72
C TRP A 447 12.18 4.98 -1.24
N GLN A 448 13.13 5.27 -0.35
CA GLN A 448 12.85 5.54 1.06
C GLN A 448 11.97 6.79 1.22
N GLU A 449 12.29 7.87 0.53
CA GLU A 449 11.48 9.09 0.51
C GLU A 449 10.09 8.80 -0.08
N ARG A 450 10.03 8.10 -1.20
CA ARG A 450 8.77 7.80 -1.89
C ARG A 450 7.84 6.91 -1.08
N THR A 451 8.34 5.83 -0.47
CA THR A 451 7.53 4.96 0.39
C THR A 451 7.03 5.69 1.63
N ARG A 452 7.85 6.58 2.19
CA ARG A 452 7.47 7.43 3.32
C ARG A 452 6.37 8.43 2.94
N GLU A 453 6.47 9.11 1.81
CA GLU A 453 5.44 10.02 1.31
C GLU A 453 4.09 9.31 1.14
N VAL A 454 4.11 8.08 0.61
CA VAL A 454 2.90 7.26 0.46
C VAL A 454 2.33 6.87 1.82
N GLU A 455 3.19 6.41 2.76
CA GLU A 455 2.76 6.08 4.14
C GLU A 455 2.14 7.31 4.83
N ASP A 456 2.74 8.48 4.68
CA ASP A 456 2.27 9.73 5.28
C ASP A 456 0.90 10.13 4.71
N ARG A 457 0.71 10.10 3.40
CA ARG A 457 -0.58 10.41 2.76
C ARG A 457 -1.70 9.44 3.16
N LEU A 458 -1.38 8.14 3.19
CA LEU A 458 -2.33 7.12 3.66
C LEU A 458 -2.67 7.31 5.13
N SER A 459 -1.69 7.69 5.94
CA SER A 459 -1.87 7.94 7.37
C SER A 459 -2.75 9.16 7.63
N ASP A 460 -2.57 10.23 6.86
CA ASP A 460 -3.42 11.42 6.95
C ASP A 460 -4.87 11.11 6.50
N ALA A 461 -5.03 10.37 5.40
CA ALA A 461 -6.34 9.92 4.95
C ALA A 461 -7.03 9.02 5.98
N LEU A 462 -6.29 8.10 6.60
CA LEU A 462 -6.83 7.25 7.66
C LEU A 462 -7.25 8.06 8.89
N HIS A 463 -6.41 9.02 9.31
CA HIS A 463 -6.75 9.92 10.41
C HIS A 463 -8.05 10.70 10.13
N GLU A 464 -8.19 11.22 8.92
CA GLU A 464 -9.39 11.92 8.48
C GLU A 464 -10.62 11.00 8.53
N ARG A 465 -10.53 9.76 8.04
CA ARG A 465 -11.63 8.78 8.08
C ARG A 465 -12.02 8.41 9.51
N LEU A 466 -11.05 8.18 10.38
CA LEU A 466 -11.31 7.93 11.82
C LEU A 466 -12.00 9.11 12.45
N THR A 467 -11.53 10.34 12.18
CA THR A 467 -12.13 11.57 12.73
C THR A 467 -13.56 11.74 12.23
N GLN A 468 -13.80 11.61 10.92
CA GLN A 468 -15.15 11.70 10.34
C GLN A 468 -16.11 10.66 10.93
N ARG A 469 -15.63 9.45 11.20
CA ARG A 469 -16.46 8.37 11.74
C ARG A 469 -16.73 8.49 13.22
N PHE A 470 -15.75 8.92 14.03
CA PHE A 470 -15.82 8.82 15.49
C PHE A 470 -15.84 10.15 16.26
N VAL A 471 -15.76 11.30 15.54
CA VAL A 471 -15.78 12.61 16.19
C VAL A 471 -16.88 13.47 15.57
N ASP A 472 -17.96 13.72 16.32
CA ASP A 472 -19.10 14.50 15.84
C ASP A 472 -19.71 15.39 16.93
N ARG A 473 -19.06 16.50 17.22
CA ARG A 473 -19.61 17.54 18.10
C ARG A 473 -20.59 18.49 17.40
N ARG A 474 -20.61 18.52 16.06
CA ARG A 474 -21.32 19.58 15.31
C ARG A 474 -22.70 19.18 14.79
N SER A 475 -22.88 17.92 14.38
CA SER A 475 -24.15 17.47 13.80
C SER A 475 -25.32 17.48 14.78
N ALA A 476 -25.12 17.09 16.04
CA ALA A 476 -26.19 17.03 17.04
C ALA A 476 -26.72 18.43 17.47
N ALA A 477 -25.86 19.46 17.46
CA ALA A 477 -26.25 20.83 17.79
C ALA A 477 -27.02 21.48 16.61
N LEU A 478 -26.62 21.15 15.37
CA LEU A 478 -27.29 21.68 14.17
C LEU A 478 -28.67 21.09 13.96
N THR A 479 -28.82 19.79 14.13
CA THR A 479 -30.11 19.08 13.93
C THR A 479 -31.18 19.62 14.87
N ARG A 480 -30.81 20.01 16.07
CA ARG A 480 -31.76 20.56 17.07
C ARG A 480 -32.23 22.01 16.77
N LYS A 481 -31.35 22.81 16.09
CA LYS A 481 -31.67 24.22 15.71
C LYS A 481 -32.42 24.34 14.38
N LEU A 482 -32.29 23.30 13.51
CA LEU A 482 -32.86 23.31 12.17
C LEU A 482 -34.36 22.95 12.09
N GLY A 483 -34.93 22.40 13.18
CA GLY A 483 -36.34 22.02 13.23
C GLY A 483 -37.32 23.18 13.18
N ASP A 484 -36.91 24.43 13.43
CA ASP A 484 -37.81 25.55 13.69
C ASP A 484 -37.74 26.73 12.70
N ARG A 485 -37.03 26.71 11.59
CA ARG A 485 -36.89 27.87 10.68
C ARG A 485 -36.96 27.53 9.17
N THR A 486 -37.77 28.29 8.46
CA THR A 486 -38.06 28.20 7.02
C THR A 486 -37.07 28.95 6.13
N ASP A 487 -36.33 29.95 6.62
CA ASP A 487 -35.34 30.74 5.86
C ASP A 487 -33.97 30.60 6.50
N LEU A 488 -33.10 29.82 5.83
CA LEU A 488 -31.74 29.54 6.27
C LEU A 488 -30.72 30.39 5.49
N LEU A 489 -29.87 31.13 6.20
CA LEU A 489 -28.75 31.85 5.61
C LEU A 489 -27.65 30.86 5.26
N SER A 490 -27.34 30.72 3.95
CA SER A 490 -26.27 29.86 3.43
C SER A 490 -25.18 30.71 2.78
N ALA A 491 -23.93 30.29 3.01
CA ALA A 491 -22.74 30.86 2.37
C ALA A 491 -21.87 29.71 1.86
N VAL A 492 -21.16 29.94 0.75
CA VAL A 492 -20.16 29.03 0.22
C VAL A 492 -18.84 29.76 0.24
N ASP A 493 -17.82 29.19 0.87
CA ASP A 493 -16.48 29.79 0.88
C ASP A 493 -15.67 29.47 -0.40
N ASP A 494 -14.50 30.08 -0.54
CA ASP A 494 -13.60 29.87 -1.69
C ASP A 494 -13.11 28.41 -1.80
N GLY A 495 -13.14 27.64 -0.72
CA GLY A 495 -12.82 26.21 -0.68
C GLY A 495 -13.99 25.30 -1.05
N GLY A 496 -15.18 25.89 -1.32
CA GLY A 496 -16.41 25.15 -1.64
C GLY A 496 -17.14 24.61 -0.40
N ILE A 497 -16.77 24.98 0.80
CA ILE A 497 -17.48 24.58 2.01
C ILE A 497 -18.81 25.35 2.08
N VAL A 498 -19.90 24.59 2.12
CA VAL A 498 -21.25 25.13 2.25
C VAL A 498 -21.58 25.26 3.74
N SER A 499 -21.78 26.49 4.19
CA SER A 499 -22.17 26.78 5.56
C SER A 499 -23.62 27.27 5.60
N VAL A 500 -24.41 26.73 6.53
CA VAL A 500 -25.75 27.21 6.83
C VAL A 500 -25.77 27.69 8.28
N GLU A 501 -26.20 28.91 8.54
CA GLU A 501 -26.18 29.56 9.87
C GLU A 501 -24.78 29.54 10.53
N GLY A 502 -23.70 29.68 9.72
CA GLY A 502 -22.33 29.64 10.20
C GLY A 502 -21.77 28.23 10.47
N HIS A 503 -22.53 27.17 10.22
CA HIS A 503 -22.12 25.79 10.40
C HIS A 503 -21.90 25.11 9.06
N ALA A 504 -20.71 24.53 8.85
CA ALA A 504 -20.43 23.74 7.65
C ALA A 504 -21.32 22.50 7.61
N ILE A 505 -22.11 22.35 6.53
CA ILE A 505 -23.04 21.23 6.31
C ILE A 505 -22.62 20.30 5.18
N GLY A 506 -21.62 20.70 4.40
CA GLY A 506 -21.14 19.93 3.26
C GLY A 506 -20.22 20.75 2.37
N ARG A 507 -19.91 20.18 1.23
CA ARG A 507 -19.01 20.79 0.24
C ARG A 507 -19.65 20.81 -1.15
N LEU A 508 -19.47 21.91 -1.86
CA LEU A 508 -19.85 22.06 -3.26
C LEU A 508 -18.62 21.75 -4.13
N ASP A 509 -18.56 20.55 -4.68
CA ASP A 509 -17.51 20.10 -5.60
C ASP A 509 -18.00 20.27 -7.05
N GLY A 510 -17.46 21.24 -7.78
CA GLY A 510 -17.99 21.62 -9.09
C GLY A 510 -19.45 22.06 -8.97
N PHE A 511 -20.37 21.32 -9.59
CA PHE A 511 -21.84 21.52 -9.50
C PHE A 511 -22.51 20.56 -8.54
N ARG A 512 -21.76 19.68 -7.86
CA ARG A 512 -22.29 18.68 -6.93
C ARG A 512 -22.18 19.15 -5.48
N PHE A 513 -23.31 19.21 -4.80
CA PHE A 513 -23.35 19.37 -3.35
C PHE A 513 -23.19 17.98 -2.70
N LYS A 514 -22.16 17.80 -1.89
CA LYS A 514 -21.93 16.65 -1.01
C LYS A 514 -22.22 17.08 0.41
N ALA A 515 -23.26 16.54 1.02
CA ALA A 515 -23.55 16.76 2.43
C ALA A 515 -22.64 15.88 3.29
N ASP A 516 -22.11 16.42 4.38
CA ASP A 516 -21.26 15.68 5.34
C ASP A 516 -22.07 14.77 6.27
N LEU A 517 -23.39 14.68 6.06
CA LEU A 517 -24.34 13.92 6.88
C LEU A 517 -24.69 12.58 6.23
N ALA A 518 -24.66 11.51 7.02
CA ALA A 518 -25.00 10.16 6.58
C ALA A 518 -26.48 10.02 6.16
N ASP A 519 -26.73 9.29 5.10
CA ASP A 519 -27.99 9.17 4.33
C ASP A 519 -29.23 8.59 5.06
N SER A 520 -29.27 8.45 6.38
CA SER A 520 -30.27 7.60 7.05
C SER A 520 -31.53 8.26 7.61
N ASN A 521 -31.68 9.60 7.62
CA ASN A 521 -32.84 10.24 8.26
C ASN A 521 -33.60 11.22 7.37
N ALA A 522 -34.94 11.35 7.63
CA ALA A 522 -35.83 12.28 6.95
C ALA A 522 -35.36 13.75 7.03
N GLU A 523 -34.64 14.11 8.08
CA GLU A 523 -34.03 15.42 8.31
C GLU A 523 -32.89 15.71 7.29
N THR A 524 -32.10 14.72 6.93
CA THR A 524 -31.04 14.87 5.91
C THR A 524 -31.63 15.20 4.53
N ARG A 525 -32.79 14.65 4.21
CA ARG A 525 -33.50 14.99 2.96
C ARG A 525 -34.01 16.41 2.93
N LEU A 526 -34.55 16.91 4.03
CA LEU A 526 -35.03 18.30 4.18
C LEU A 526 -33.89 19.31 4.09
N LEU A 527 -32.78 19.04 4.75
CA LEU A 527 -31.55 19.84 4.68
C LEU A 527 -30.97 19.88 3.27
N ARG A 528 -30.95 18.74 2.60
CA ARG A 528 -30.49 18.62 1.21
C ARG A 528 -31.36 19.44 0.25
N THR A 529 -32.67 19.41 0.45
CA THR A 529 -33.63 20.17 -0.38
C THR A 529 -33.50 21.68 -0.14
N ALA A 530 -33.34 22.11 1.13
CA ALA A 530 -33.13 23.49 1.48
C ALA A 530 -31.80 24.03 0.97
N ALA A 531 -30.72 23.28 1.16
CA ALA A 531 -29.39 23.61 0.64
C ALA A 531 -29.37 23.70 -0.90
N GLN A 532 -30.03 22.77 -1.59
CA GLN A 532 -30.13 22.82 -3.07
C GLN A 532 -30.82 24.05 -3.60
N ARG A 533 -31.81 24.55 -2.92
CA ARG A 533 -32.51 25.81 -3.31
C ARG A 533 -31.60 27.02 -3.11
N SER A 534 -30.91 27.10 -2.00
CA SER A 534 -30.04 28.25 -1.67
C SER A 534 -28.71 28.25 -2.44
N LEU A 535 -28.32 27.10 -3.03
CA LEU A 535 -27.07 26.99 -3.84
C LEU A 535 -27.25 27.37 -5.33
N ARG A 536 -28.47 27.56 -5.82
CA ARG A 536 -28.71 27.93 -7.23
C ARG A 536 -27.93 29.17 -7.69
N PRO A 537 -27.91 30.31 -6.99
CA PRO A 537 -27.16 31.49 -7.40
C PRO A 537 -25.66 31.23 -7.48
N GLU A 538 -25.11 30.47 -6.52
CA GLU A 538 -23.70 30.12 -6.51
C GLU A 538 -23.31 29.21 -7.67
N ILE A 539 -24.14 28.22 -8.01
CA ILE A 539 -23.93 27.33 -9.15
C ILE A 539 -23.94 28.11 -10.48
N GLN A 540 -24.83 29.09 -10.61
CA GLN A 540 -24.85 30.00 -11.78
C GLN A 540 -23.56 30.83 -11.87
N THR A 541 -23.09 31.38 -10.75
CA THR A 541 -21.82 32.12 -10.69
C THR A 541 -20.64 31.22 -11.09
N ARG A 542 -20.57 29.99 -10.59
CA ARG A 542 -19.55 29.02 -10.96
C ARG A 542 -19.59 28.62 -12.42
N ALA A 543 -20.78 28.44 -13.00
CA ALA A 543 -20.94 28.17 -14.41
C ALA A 543 -20.38 29.30 -15.27
N THR A 544 -20.67 30.56 -14.92
CA THR A 544 -20.14 31.73 -15.58
C THR A 544 -18.60 31.81 -15.44
N GLN A 545 -18.06 31.53 -14.29
CA GLN A 545 -16.61 31.44 -14.07
C GLN A 545 -15.97 30.36 -14.93
N LEU A 546 -16.57 29.16 -14.99
CA LEU A 546 -16.09 28.06 -15.81
C LEU A 546 -16.02 28.43 -17.30
N ILE A 547 -17.03 29.12 -17.81
CA ILE A 547 -17.07 29.55 -19.21
C ILE A 547 -15.92 30.51 -19.54
N ALA A 548 -15.60 31.41 -18.61
CA ALA A 548 -14.54 32.40 -18.74
C ALA A 548 -13.13 31.82 -18.41
N GLU A 549 -13.03 30.62 -17.87
CA GLU A 549 -11.78 30.06 -17.38
C GLU A 549 -10.83 29.68 -18.52
N ALA A 550 -9.52 29.76 -18.24
CA ALA A 550 -8.47 29.30 -19.13
C ALA A 550 -8.43 27.76 -19.27
N ASP A 551 -7.98 27.27 -20.41
CA ASP A 551 -7.85 25.83 -20.71
C ASP A 551 -7.02 25.04 -19.70
N THR A 552 -6.11 25.71 -19.01
CA THR A 552 -5.24 25.12 -17.99
C THR A 552 -5.96 24.71 -16.69
N ALA A 553 -7.15 25.25 -16.46
CA ALA A 553 -7.98 24.93 -15.31
C ALA A 553 -8.72 23.58 -15.46
N PHE A 554 -8.70 23.01 -16.67
CA PHE A 554 -9.36 21.76 -16.96
C PHE A 554 -8.35 20.63 -17.14
N SER A 555 -8.71 19.43 -16.68
CA SER A 555 -7.94 18.22 -16.91
C SER A 555 -8.84 17.03 -17.23
N LEU A 556 -8.32 16.10 -18.05
CA LEU A 556 -8.98 14.85 -18.37
C LEU A 556 -8.28 13.72 -17.61
N GLU A 557 -9.03 13.04 -16.77
CA GLU A 557 -8.54 11.88 -16.04
C GLU A 557 -8.62 10.58 -16.85
N PRO A 558 -7.81 9.57 -16.51
CA PRO A 558 -7.91 8.23 -17.10
C PRO A 558 -9.25 7.53 -16.84
N THR A 559 -10.00 7.97 -15.85
CA THR A 559 -11.37 7.54 -15.54
C THR A 559 -12.43 8.07 -16.49
N GLY A 560 -12.02 8.89 -17.48
CA GLY A 560 -12.93 9.56 -18.41
C GLY A 560 -13.64 10.78 -17.81
N SER A 561 -13.30 11.18 -16.58
CA SER A 561 -13.84 12.37 -15.93
C SER A 561 -13.08 13.62 -16.35
N VAL A 562 -13.81 14.70 -16.61
CA VAL A 562 -13.25 16.03 -16.83
C VAL A 562 -13.32 16.78 -15.51
N LEU A 563 -12.14 17.19 -15.03
CA LEU A 563 -12.02 17.98 -13.82
C LEU A 563 -11.88 19.47 -14.14
N TRP A 564 -12.50 20.30 -13.32
CA TRP A 564 -12.31 21.73 -13.23
C TRP A 564 -11.87 22.09 -11.82
N ARG A 565 -10.68 22.67 -11.67
CA ARG A 565 -10.06 22.97 -10.36
C ARG A 565 -10.05 21.77 -9.41
N GLY A 566 -9.88 20.54 -9.96
CA GLY A 566 -9.87 19.28 -9.19
C GLY A 566 -11.24 18.65 -8.93
N ALA A 567 -12.34 19.32 -9.25
CA ALA A 567 -13.69 18.77 -9.11
C ALA A 567 -14.18 18.14 -10.42
N ALA A 568 -14.75 16.94 -10.38
CA ALA A 568 -15.33 16.27 -11.54
C ALA A 568 -16.64 16.95 -11.95
N ILE A 569 -16.66 17.51 -13.18
CA ILE A 569 -17.81 18.27 -13.70
C ILE A 569 -18.48 17.63 -14.92
N ALA A 570 -17.75 16.81 -15.65
CA ALA A 570 -18.28 16.11 -16.81
C ALA A 570 -17.60 14.73 -16.97
N ARG A 571 -18.22 13.85 -17.77
CA ARG A 571 -17.70 12.53 -18.11
C ARG A 571 -17.72 12.34 -19.63
N LEU A 572 -16.73 11.61 -20.15
CA LEU A 572 -16.71 11.20 -21.55
C LEU A 572 -17.76 10.11 -21.81
N GLN A 573 -18.48 10.27 -22.90
CA GLN A 573 -19.46 9.32 -23.43
C GLN A 573 -19.11 8.94 -24.87
N ALA A 574 -19.63 7.78 -25.31
CA ALA A 574 -19.46 7.31 -26.66
C ALA A 574 -20.02 8.33 -27.66
N GLY A 575 -19.20 8.76 -28.59
CA GLY A 575 -19.56 9.63 -29.69
C GLY A 575 -19.82 8.86 -31.00
N THR A 576 -19.97 9.59 -32.09
CA THR A 576 -20.21 9.00 -33.44
C THR A 576 -19.00 8.23 -33.96
N THR A 577 -17.80 8.66 -33.59
CA THR A 577 -16.54 7.97 -33.91
C THR A 577 -15.68 7.84 -32.65
N VAL A 578 -14.69 6.95 -32.68
CA VAL A 578 -13.71 6.80 -31.57
C VAL A 578 -12.98 8.12 -31.28
N ARG A 579 -12.81 8.98 -32.25
CA ARG A 579 -12.07 10.25 -32.13
C ARG A 579 -12.93 11.43 -31.67
N THR A 580 -14.25 11.29 -31.69
CA THR A 580 -15.20 12.38 -31.36
C THR A 580 -16.12 11.93 -30.20
N PRO A 581 -15.57 11.74 -28.99
CA PRO A 581 -16.38 11.44 -27.80
C PRO A 581 -17.31 12.61 -27.49
N ARG A 582 -18.42 12.33 -26.82
CA ARG A 582 -19.32 13.32 -26.26
C ARG A 582 -18.98 13.60 -24.82
N LEU A 583 -19.40 14.74 -24.31
CA LEU A 583 -19.33 15.09 -22.91
C LEU A 583 -20.72 15.06 -22.32
N GLU A 584 -20.86 14.44 -21.17
CA GLU A 584 -22.05 14.47 -20.34
C GLU A 584 -21.73 15.24 -19.06
N LEU A 585 -22.49 16.32 -18.79
CA LEU A 585 -22.32 17.09 -17.56
C LEU A 585 -22.79 16.29 -16.36
N MET A 586 -21.98 16.23 -15.33
CA MET A 586 -22.30 15.61 -14.05
C MET A 586 -23.01 16.64 -13.16
N HIS A 587 -24.17 16.23 -12.61
CA HIS A 587 -24.95 17.08 -11.68
C HIS A 587 -25.38 18.44 -12.23
N GLY A 588 -25.62 18.53 -13.53
CA GLY A 588 -26.08 19.75 -14.22
C GLY A 588 -27.56 20.09 -14.02
N ASP A 589 -28.31 19.36 -13.18
CA ASP A 589 -29.77 19.54 -12.99
C ASP A 589 -30.16 20.89 -12.39
N LEU A 590 -29.22 21.56 -11.72
CA LEU A 590 -29.42 22.88 -11.13
C LEU A 590 -29.00 24.03 -12.06
N LEU A 591 -28.42 23.74 -13.23
CA LEU A 591 -28.09 24.72 -14.26
C LEU A 591 -29.30 25.04 -15.13
N GLU A 592 -29.60 26.31 -15.32
CA GLU A 592 -30.64 26.76 -16.25
C GLU A 592 -30.23 26.44 -17.69
N GLY A 593 -31.21 26.15 -18.57
CA GLY A 593 -30.98 25.58 -19.90
C GLY A 593 -29.97 26.33 -20.76
N GLY A 594 -29.95 27.68 -20.74
CA GLY A 594 -28.99 28.49 -21.47
C GLY A 594 -27.53 28.30 -21.01
N LEU A 595 -27.29 28.45 -19.71
CA LEU A 595 -25.95 28.29 -19.11
C LEU A 595 -25.43 26.85 -19.27
N ARG A 596 -26.30 25.88 -19.19
CA ARG A 596 -25.94 24.46 -19.40
C ARG A 596 -25.32 24.27 -20.81
N THR A 597 -25.99 24.81 -21.84
CA THR A 597 -25.53 24.73 -23.23
C THR A 597 -24.18 25.43 -23.43
N GLU A 598 -24.00 26.57 -22.77
CA GLU A 598 -22.73 27.33 -22.85
C GLU A 598 -21.58 26.55 -22.19
N VAL A 599 -21.81 25.97 -21.01
CA VAL A 599 -20.83 25.12 -20.34
C VAL A 599 -20.49 23.90 -21.19
N GLU A 600 -21.48 23.20 -21.75
CA GLU A 600 -21.26 22.05 -22.64
C GLU A 600 -20.46 22.47 -23.90
N THR A 601 -20.75 23.62 -24.49
CA THR A 601 -20.02 24.15 -25.63
C THR A 601 -18.57 24.45 -25.27
N ARG A 602 -18.35 25.13 -24.13
CA ARG A 602 -17.01 25.49 -23.65
C ARG A 602 -16.15 24.25 -23.41
N LEU A 603 -16.71 23.25 -22.72
CA LEU A 603 -16.02 21.98 -22.44
C LEU A 603 -15.75 21.19 -23.74
N GLY A 604 -16.69 21.20 -24.69
CA GLY A 604 -16.51 20.58 -25.99
C GLY A 604 -15.35 21.23 -26.80
N GLN A 605 -15.25 22.55 -26.78
CA GLN A 605 -14.13 23.26 -27.40
C GLN A 605 -12.80 22.91 -26.78
N TRP A 606 -12.74 22.90 -25.41
CA TRP A 606 -11.55 22.51 -24.67
C TRP A 606 -11.14 21.06 -25.00
N LEU A 607 -12.10 20.12 -24.96
CA LEU A 607 -11.84 18.74 -25.28
C LEU A 607 -11.27 18.56 -26.67
N SER A 608 -11.90 19.21 -27.66
CA SER A 608 -11.45 19.17 -29.06
C SER A 608 -10.02 19.69 -29.20
N ALA A 609 -9.68 20.79 -28.52
CA ALA A 609 -8.34 21.35 -28.51
C ALA A 609 -7.33 20.38 -27.86
N GLN A 610 -7.67 19.73 -26.76
CA GLN A 610 -6.81 18.75 -26.10
C GLN A 610 -6.60 17.48 -26.95
N LEU A 611 -7.66 16.94 -27.53
CA LEU A 611 -7.57 15.83 -28.50
C LEU A 611 -6.71 16.20 -29.69
N GLY A 612 -6.91 17.41 -30.25
CA GLY A 612 -6.14 17.93 -31.36
C GLY A 612 -4.64 18.04 -31.08
N LYS A 613 -4.25 18.44 -29.86
CA LYS A 613 -2.84 18.50 -29.42
C LYS A 613 -2.21 17.10 -29.30
N VAL A 614 -2.88 16.18 -28.62
CA VAL A 614 -2.32 14.85 -28.32
C VAL A 614 -2.34 13.94 -29.54
N LEU A 615 -3.41 14.01 -30.34
CA LEU A 615 -3.61 13.20 -31.54
C LEU A 615 -3.20 13.92 -32.83
N ALA A 616 -2.44 15.02 -32.77
CA ALA A 616 -1.93 15.77 -33.90
C ALA A 616 -1.29 14.89 -35.00
N PRO A 617 -0.57 13.77 -34.69
CA PRO A 617 -0.08 12.87 -35.75
C PRO A 617 -1.20 12.23 -36.57
N LEU A 618 -2.38 11.96 -35.99
CA LEU A 618 -3.53 11.41 -36.72
C LEU A 618 -4.17 12.48 -37.63
N HIS A 619 -4.25 13.72 -37.18
CA HIS A 619 -4.81 14.80 -37.97
C HIS A 619 -3.97 15.07 -39.23
N ARG A 620 -2.64 14.94 -39.11
CA ARG A 620 -1.72 15.08 -40.26
C ARG A 620 -1.90 14.00 -41.33
N LEU A 621 -2.49 12.86 -41.03
CA LEU A 621 -2.82 11.83 -42.02
C LEU A 621 -4.01 12.19 -42.89
N GLY A 622 -4.91 13.06 -42.42
CA GLY A 622 -6.07 13.52 -43.16
C GLY A 622 -5.80 14.72 -44.08
N ALA A 623 -4.59 15.30 -44.04
CA ALA A 623 -4.22 16.41 -44.91
C ALA A 623 -4.05 15.94 -46.38
N ASP A 624 -4.39 16.80 -47.34
CA ASP A 624 -4.33 16.51 -48.77
C ASP A 624 -2.95 16.01 -49.25
N GLY A 625 -2.95 15.16 -50.27
CA GLY A 625 -1.70 14.68 -50.90
C GLY A 625 -1.37 13.20 -50.65
N LEU A 626 -2.27 12.39 -50.09
CA LEU A 626 -2.22 10.95 -50.15
C LEU A 626 -3.23 10.41 -51.17
N ASN A 627 -2.76 9.64 -52.13
CA ASN A 627 -3.60 9.02 -53.16
C ASN A 627 -3.55 7.48 -53.06
N GLY A 628 -4.47 6.84 -53.74
CA GLY A 628 -4.47 5.38 -53.88
C GLY A 628 -4.50 4.60 -52.57
N THR A 629 -3.66 3.60 -52.47
CA THR A 629 -3.54 2.68 -51.36
C THR A 629 -3.07 3.36 -50.08
N ALA A 630 -2.20 4.37 -50.20
CA ALA A 630 -1.71 5.13 -49.05
C ALA A 630 -2.83 5.89 -48.31
N ARG A 631 -3.80 6.42 -49.06
CA ARG A 631 -4.97 7.08 -48.46
C ARG A 631 -5.86 6.08 -47.73
N GLY A 632 -6.05 4.86 -48.26
CA GLY A 632 -6.78 3.82 -47.59
C GLY A 632 -6.15 3.40 -46.26
N ILE A 633 -4.82 3.24 -46.24
CA ILE A 633 -4.08 2.91 -45.00
C ILE A 633 -4.17 4.08 -44.00
N ALA A 634 -4.03 5.32 -44.46
CA ALA A 634 -4.15 6.49 -43.58
C ALA A 634 -5.55 6.58 -42.94
N PHE A 635 -6.60 6.29 -43.70
CA PHE A 635 -7.96 6.25 -43.20
C PHE A 635 -8.11 5.18 -42.13
N GLN A 636 -7.62 3.96 -42.37
CA GLN A 636 -7.68 2.88 -41.35
C GLN A 636 -6.88 3.21 -40.10
N LEU A 637 -5.72 3.86 -40.23
CA LEU A 637 -4.96 4.35 -39.08
C LEU A 637 -5.74 5.38 -38.27
N GLN A 638 -6.49 6.27 -38.95
CA GLN A 638 -7.32 7.25 -38.24
C GLN A 638 -8.46 6.59 -37.46
N GLU A 639 -9.14 5.62 -38.03
CA GLU A 639 -10.23 4.87 -37.39
C GLU A 639 -9.73 3.98 -36.25
N SER A 640 -8.50 3.45 -36.37
CA SER A 640 -7.87 2.58 -35.37
C SER A 640 -6.93 3.35 -34.42
N LEU A 641 -7.11 4.66 -34.26
CA LEU A 641 -6.30 5.50 -33.37
C LEU A 641 -4.78 5.39 -33.59
N GLY A 642 -4.33 5.12 -34.84
CA GLY A 642 -2.92 5.15 -35.24
C GLY A 642 -2.17 3.81 -35.11
N PHE A 643 -2.91 2.69 -35.01
CA PHE A 643 -2.33 1.34 -35.00
C PHE A 643 -3.22 0.37 -35.78
N VAL A 644 -2.65 -0.33 -36.75
CA VAL A 644 -3.35 -1.38 -37.51
C VAL A 644 -2.42 -2.60 -37.63
N PRO A 645 -2.84 -3.79 -37.16
CA PRO A 645 -2.10 -5.03 -37.41
C PRO A 645 -1.94 -5.26 -38.90
N ARG A 646 -0.74 -5.63 -39.33
CA ARG A 646 -0.47 -5.88 -40.76
C ARG A 646 -1.37 -6.94 -41.36
N THR A 647 -1.79 -7.90 -40.58
CA THR A 647 -2.71 -8.98 -41.02
C THR A 647 -4.06 -8.45 -41.53
N ARG A 648 -4.55 -7.30 -41.03
CA ARG A 648 -5.79 -6.67 -41.46
C ARG A 648 -5.66 -5.94 -42.81
N ILE A 649 -4.45 -5.49 -43.13
CA ILE A 649 -4.18 -4.62 -44.30
C ILE A 649 -3.08 -5.18 -45.20
N ALA A 650 -2.85 -6.51 -45.17
CA ALA A 650 -1.75 -7.15 -45.89
C ALA A 650 -1.73 -6.82 -47.37
N ASP A 651 -2.88 -6.95 -48.03
CA ASP A 651 -3.03 -6.66 -49.48
C ASP A 651 -2.73 -5.20 -49.81
N GLN A 652 -3.17 -4.28 -48.98
CA GLN A 652 -2.90 -2.85 -49.14
C GLN A 652 -1.42 -2.55 -48.95
N VAL A 653 -0.77 -3.13 -47.95
CA VAL A 653 0.67 -2.96 -47.70
C VAL A 653 1.50 -3.57 -48.83
N HIS A 654 1.05 -4.67 -49.47
CA HIS A 654 1.70 -5.27 -50.61
C HIS A 654 1.53 -4.41 -51.86
N ALA A 655 0.39 -3.80 -52.05
CA ALA A 655 0.07 -2.92 -53.19
C ALA A 655 0.73 -1.54 -53.09
N LEU A 656 1.33 -1.16 -51.96
CA LEU A 656 1.99 0.13 -51.82
C LEU A 656 3.20 0.29 -52.75
N SER A 657 3.16 1.30 -53.56
CA SER A 657 4.30 1.75 -54.35
C SER A 657 5.41 2.41 -53.48
N GLY A 658 6.62 2.46 -53.98
CA GLY A 658 7.72 3.15 -53.30
C GLY A 658 7.45 4.63 -52.98
N VAL A 659 6.73 5.34 -53.87
CA VAL A 659 6.34 6.74 -53.67
C VAL A 659 5.33 6.85 -52.53
N GLU A 660 4.31 5.97 -52.51
CA GLU A 660 3.30 5.96 -51.45
C GLU A 660 3.89 5.61 -50.09
N ARG A 661 4.83 4.67 -50.03
CA ARG A 661 5.57 4.34 -48.78
C ARG A 661 6.36 5.55 -48.27
N LYS A 662 7.04 6.29 -49.17
CA LYS A 662 7.77 7.50 -48.81
C LYS A 662 6.81 8.61 -48.32
N ALA A 663 5.65 8.77 -48.96
CA ALA A 663 4.62 9.73 -48.55
C ALA A 663 4.03 9.41 -47.17
N LEU A 664 3.77 8.12 -46.82
CA LEU A 664 3.34 7.70 -45.50
C LEU A 664 4.43 7.96 -44.46
N ARG A 665 5.68 7.61 -44.80
CA ARG A 665 6.82 7.82 -43.88
C ARG A 665 7.05 9.32 -43.58
N ALA A 666 6.90 10.19 -44.56
CA ALA A 666 7.00 11.64 -44.40
C ALA A 666 5.95 12.18 -43.41
N ARG A 667 4.82 11.50 -43.26
CA ARG A 667 3.77 11.83 -42.28
C ARG A 667 3.96 11.10 -40.91
N GLY A 668 5.10 10.44 -40.76
CA GLY A 668 5.45 9.73 -39.50
C GLY A 668 4.86 8.35 -39.38
N VAL A 669 4.29 7.75 -40.44
CA VAL A 669 3.79 6.37 -40.41
C VAL A 669 4.95 5.41 -40.58
N GLN A 670 5.06 4.44 -39.68
CA GLN A 670 5.97 3.31 -39.80
C GLN A 670 5.21 2.10 -40.35
N VAL A 671 5.65 1.58 -41.47
CA VAL A 671 5.15 0.35 -42.07
C VAL A 671 6.12 -0.78 -41.60
N GLY A 672 5.74 -1.48 -40.56
CA GLY A 672 6.54 -2.53 -39.95
C GLY A 672 6.23 -3.93 -40.50
N ALA A 673 6.92 -4.93 -39.93
CA ALA A 673 6.72 -6.35 -40.28
C ALA A 673 5.40 -6.88 -39.73
N HIS A 674 4.94 -6.41 -38.55
CA HIS A 674 3.77 -6.88 -37.83
C HIS A 674 2.62 -5.89 -37.80
N ALA A 675 2.90 -4.60 -37.85
CA ALA A 675 1.86 -3.56 -37.86
C ALA A 675 2.27 -2.33 -38.68
N VAL A 676 1.27 -1.52 -39.02
CA VAL A 676 1.44 -0.15 -39.51
C VAL A 676 0.96 0.77 -38.41
N PHE A 677 1.82 1.68 -37.98
CA PHE A 677 1.55 2.50 -36.80
C PHE A 677 2.26 3.85 -36.84
N LEU A 678 1.87 4.72 -35.90
CA LEU A 678 2.48 6.03 -35.68
C LEU A 678 3.34 6.00 -34.41
N PRO A 679 4.68 5.96 -34.49
CA PRO A 679 5.56 5.94 -33.31
C PRO A 679 5.34 7.11 -32.36
N ALA A 680 4.98 8.28 -32.87
CA ALA A 680 4.68 9.46 -32.06
C ALA A 680 3.52 9.25 -31.08
N LEU A 681 2.62 8.32 -31.38
CA LEU A 681 1.47 7.97 -30.52
C LEU A 681 1.76 6.86 -29.51
N LEU A 682 2.98 6.34 -29.46
CA LEU A 682 3.41 5.37 -28.41
C LEU A 682 3.90 6.07 -27.13
N LYS A 683 3.93 7.40 -27.11
CA LYS A 683 4.23 8.17 -25.89
C LYS A 683 3.12 7.97 -24.85
N ALA A 684 3.49 7.91 -23.57
CA ALA A 684 2.62 7.61 -22.46
C ALA A 684 1.26 8.37 -22.49
N ARG A 685 1.30 9.69 -22.64
CA ARG A 685 0.09 10.53 -22.69
C ARG A 685 -0.84 10.16 -23.86
N ALA A 686 -0.28 9.86 -25.02
CA ALA A 686 -1.07 9.48 -26.19
C ALA A 686 -1.63 8.06 -26.06
N THR A 687 -0.86 7.14 -25.51
CA THR A 687 -1.28 5.75 -25.23
C THR A 687 -2.45 5.72 -24.26
N THR A 688 -2.35 6.43 -23.12
CA THR A 688 -3.45 6.54 -22.15
C THR A 688 -4.72 7.13 -22.76
N LEU A 689 -4.57 8.22 -23.54
CA LEU A 689 -5.74 8.84 -24.18
C LEU A 689 -6.39 7.91 -25.20
N ARG A 690 -5.61 7.22 -26.03
CA ARG A 690 -6.11 6.31 -27.06
C ARG A 690 -6.86 5.12 -26.46
N SER A 691 -6.32 4.50 -25.42
CA SER A 691 -7.00 3.40 -24.71
C SER A 691 -8.27 3.87 -24.03
N LEU A 692 -8.28 5.09 -23.44
CA LEU A 692 -9.48 5.70 -22.87
C LEU A 692 -10.55 5.94 -23.94
N LEU A 693 -10.20 6.58 -25.07
CA LEU A 693 -11.14 6.85 -26.15
C LEU A 693 -11.73 5.56 -26.72
N TRP A 694 -10.90 4.54 -26.86
CA TRP A 694 -11.36 3.22 -27.32
C TRP A 694 -12.34 2.58 -26.34
N ALA A 695 -12.02 2.59 -25.05
CA ALA A 695 -12.88 2.00 -24.00
C ALA A 695 -14.23 2.73 -23.90
N VAL A 696 -14.22 4.08 -23.94
CA VAL A 696 -15.42 4.93 -23.93
C VAL A 696 -16.29 4.64 -25.14
N HIS A 697 -15.71 4.55 -26.34
CA HIS A 697 -16.45 4.30 -27.59
C HIS A 697 -17.12 2.93 -27.58
N HIS A 698 -16.43 1.91 -27.03
CA HIS A 698 -16.96 0.54 -26.92
C HIS A 698 -17.80 0.30 -25.67
N ARG A 699 -18.08 1.36 -24.88
CA ARG A 699 -18.93 1.34 -23.68
C ARG A 699 -18.51 0.29 -22.67
N ILE A 700 -17.20 0.18 -22.41
CA ILE A 700 -16.68 -0.73 -21.41
C ILE A 700 -16.89 -0.12 -20.03
N GLU A 701 -17.63 -0.81 -19.17
CA GLU A 701 -17.91 -0.40 -17.80
C GLU A 701 -17.61 -1.56 -16.83
N PRO A 702 -16.84 -1.29 -15.76
CA PRO A 702 -16.10 -0.06 -15.47
C PRO A 702 -14.98 0.21 -16.48
N LEU A 703 -14.61 1.49 -16.68
CA LEU A 703 -13.48 1.83 -17.55
C LEU A 703 -12.20 1.16 -17.03
N PRO A 704 -11.45 0.48 -17.93
CA PRO A 704 -10.21 -0.19 -17.54
C PRO A 704 -9.19 0.81 -17.01
N ALA A 705 -8.41 0.39 -16.00
CA ALA A 705 -7.26 1.16 -15.58
C ALA A 705 -6.29 1.37 -16.76
N PRO A 706 -5.71 2.56 -16.92
CA PRO A 706 -4.75 2.80 -18.00
C PRO A 706 -3.56 1.85 -17.87
N LEU A 707 -3.09 1.37 -19.01
CA LEU A 707 -1.87 0.57 -19.03
C LEU A 707 -0.71 1.40 -18.46
N ALA A 708 0.11 0.78 -17.63
CA ALA A 708 1.21 1.47 -16.97
C ALA A 708 2.12 2.18 -17.99
N ALA A 709 2.28 3.47 -17.82
CA ALA A 709 2.98 4.33 -18.75
C ALA A 709 4.45 3.90 -18.95
N GLY A 710 4.90 3.82 -20.20
CA GLY A 710 6.29 3.49 -20.53
C GLY A 710 6.65 2.00 -20.47
N ARG A 711 5.76 1.10 -20.04
CA ARG A 711 6.03 -0.33 -20.04
C ARG A 711 6.17 -0.90 -21.44
N VAL A 712 7.15 -1.75 -21.60
CA VAL A 712 7.39 -2.51 -22.82
C VAL A 712 6.42 -3.69 -22.95
N SER A 713 6.07 -4.32 -21.83
CA SER A 713 5.23 -5.50 -21.74
C SER A 713 4.26 -5.38 -20.57
N VAL A 714 3.01 -5.76 -20.80
CA VAL A 714 1.96 -5.81 -19.78
C VAL A 714 1.27 -7.17 -19.81
N GLU A 715 0.73 -7.59 -18.69
CA GLU A 715 -0.08 -8.80 -18.60
C GLU A 715 -1.45 -8.56 -19.24
N VAL A 716 -1.94 -9.54 -19.98
CA VAL A 716 -3.25 -9.44 -20.65
C VAL A 716 -4.35 -9.81 -19.67
N ASP A 717 -5.21 -8.86 -19.41
CA ASP A 717 -6.49 -9.13 -18.75
C ASP A 717 -7.43 -9.76 -19.78
N ARG A 718 -7.88 -10.97 -19.50
CA ARG A 718 -8.79 -11.75 -20.37
C ARG A 718 -10.17 -11.12 -20.48
N ALA A 719 -10.55 -10.24 -19.56
CA ALA A 719 -11.81 -9.51 -19.62
C ALA A 719 -11.80 -8.40 -20.67
N LEU A 720 -10.61 -7.93 -21.10
CA LEU A 720 -10.46 -6.86 -22.07
C LEU A 720 -10.28 -7.39 -23.49
N ALA A 721 -10.99 -6.77 -24.42
CA ALA A 721 -10.88 -7.09 -25.82
C ALA A 721 -9.50 -6.73 -26.40
N LEU A 722 -9.01 -7.49 -27.39
CA LEU A 722 -7.74 -7.25 -28.05
C LEU A 722 -7.60 -5.81 -28.60
N GLY A 723 -8.70 -5.23 -29.08
CA GLY A 723 -8.74 -3.86 -29.58
C GLY A 723 -8.34 -2.79 -28.57
N TYR A 724 -8.50 -3.05 -27.27
CA TYR A 724 -8.03 -2.16 -26.21
C TYR A 724 -6.51 -2.05 -26.21
N TYR A 725 -5.82 -3.19 -26.30
CA TYR A 725 -4.36 -3.24 -26.36
C TYR A 725 -3.82 -2.66 -27.67
N GLU A 726 -4.50 -2.95 -28.78
CA GLU A 726 -4.18 -2.37 -30.09
C GLU A 726 -4.33 -0.83 -30.08
N ALA A 727 -5.41 -0.33 -29.50
CA ALA A 727 -5.60 1.13 -29.33
C ALA A 727 -4.49 1.76 -28.48
N ALA A 728 -3.96 1.04 -27.50
CA ALA A 728 -2.81 1.46 -26.71
C ALA A 728 -1.46 1.28 -27.43
N GLY A 729 -1.42 0.65 -28.61
CA GLY A 729 -0.19 0.42 -29.39
C GLY A 729 0.59 -0.85 -28.98
N TYR A 730 -0.12 -1.83 -28.42
CA TYR A 730 0.44 -3.13 -28.04
C TYR A 730 -0.09 -4.24 -28.96
N THR A 731 0.72 -5.26 -29.14
CA THR A 731 0.33 -6.51 -29.81
C THR A 731 0.29 -7.62 -28.76
N VAL A 732 -0.80 -8.41 -28.77
CA VAL A 732 -1.02 -9.48 -27.78
C VAL A 732 -0.42 -10.79 -28.29
N PHE A 733 0.37 -11.44 -27.41
CA PHE A 733 0.95 -12.77 -27.58
C PHE A 733 0.63 -13.61 -26.34
N GLY A 734 -0.36 -14.48 -26.46
CA GLY A 734 -0.81 -15.32 -25.34
C GLY A 734 -1.28 -14.48 -24.13
N THR A 735 -0.55 -14.57 -23.04
CA THR A 735 -0.84 -13.84 -21.79
C THR A 735 -0.14 -12.48 -21.68
N ARG A 736 0.62 -12.06 -22.70
CA ARG A 736 1.38 -10.81 -22.71
C ARG A 736 1.01 -9.92 -23.87
N ALA A 737 0.86 -8.62 -23.60
CA ALA A 737 0.78 -7.59 -24.62
C ALA A 737 2.10 -6.80 -24.64
N ILE A 738 2.73 -6.72 -25.81
CA ILE A 738 4.05 -6.11 -26.00
C ILE A 738 3.90 -4.90 -26.91
N ARG A 739 4.55 -3.81 -26.54
CA ARG A 739 4.51 -2.55 -27.31
C ARG A 739 5.13 -2.78 -28.69
N ILE A 740 4.43 -2.29 -29.71
CA ILE A 740 4.72 -2.62 -31.12
C ILE A 740 6.14 -2.26 -31.56
N ASP A 741 6.70 -1.15 -31.11
CA ASP A 741 8.08 -0.76 -31.45
C ASP A 741 9.12 -1.79 -30.98
N MET A 742 8.84 -2.43 -29.82
CA MET A 742 9.71 -3.50 -29.29
C MET A 742 9.48 -4.82 -30.01
N VAL A 743 8.25 -5.10 -30.44
CA VAL A 743 7.96 -6.27 -31.30
C VAL A 743 8.72 -6.14 -32.62
N GLU A 744 8.64 -4.97 -33.27
CA GLU A 744 9.36 -4.71 -34.53
C GLU A 744 10.89 -4.79 -34.36
N ARG A 745 11.40 -4.26 -33.25
CA ARG A 745 12.83 -4.34 -32.91
C ARG A 745 13.27 -5.78 -32.68
N LEU A 746 12.51 -6.54 -31.90
CA LEU A 746 12.77 -7.94 -31.67
C LEU A 746 12.76 -8.72 -32.98
N ALA A 747 11.73 -8.55 -33.81
CA ALA A 747 11.60 -9.22 -35.10
C ALA A 747 12.78 -8.90 -36.04
N ALA A 748 13.23 -7.65 -36.09
CA ALA A 748 14.38 -7.22 -36.85
C ALA A 748 15.69 -7.87 -36.35
N THR A 749 15.90 -7.86 -35.02
CA THR A 749 17.09 -8.50 -34.39
C THR A 749 17.11 -9.99 -34.63
N MET A 750 15.98 -10.68 -34.37
CA MET A 750 15.83 -12.10 -34.61
C MET A 750 16.07 -12.47 -36.08
N SER A 751 15.51 -11.68 -37.01
CA SER A 751 15.72 -11.90 -38.45
C SER A 751 17.17 -11.67 -38.89
N SER A 752 17.90 -10.78 -38.24
CA SER A 752 19.32 -10.55 -38.47
C SER A 752 20.17 -11.72 -37.97
N LEU A 753 19.92 -12.18 -36.74
CA LEU A 753 20.61 -13.30 -36.13
C LEU A 753 20.32 -14.62 -36.86
N ALA A 754 19.10 -14.84 -37.30
CA ALA A 754 18.66 -16.02 -38.00
C ALA A 754 19.34 -16.24 -39.38
N ARG A 755 19.94 -15.20 -39.96
CA ARG A 755 20.77 -15.33 -41.17
C ARG A 755 22.09 -16.03 -40.90
N GLN A 756 22.55 -16.07 -39.65
CA GLN A 756 23.79 -16.72 -39.22
C GLN A 756 23.56 -18.14 -38.71
N GLY A 757 22.31 -18.54 -38.52
CA GLY A 757 21.91 -19.87 -38.02
C GLY A 757 20.76 -19.82 -37.03
N PRO A 758 20.43 -20.98 -36.42
CA PRO A 758 19.44 -21.06 -35.39
C PRO A 758 19.77 -20.15 -34.21
N VAL A 759 18.80 -19.34 -33.75
CA VAL A 759 18.99 -18.31 -32.69
C VAL A 759 18.63 -18.88 -31.34
N PRO A 760 19.58 -19.03 -30.41
CA PRO A 760 19.29 -19.44 -29.04
C PRO A 760 18.57 -18.30 -28.26
N VAL A 761 17.76 -18.65 -27.27
CA VAL A 761 17.13 -17.67 -26.37
C VAL A 761 18.16 -17.14 -25.39
N THR A 762 18.57 -15.90 -25.55
CA THR A 762 19.50 -15.20 -24.64
C THR A 762 18.76 -14.26 -23.72
N GLY A 763 19.32 -13.97 -22.53
CA GLY A 763 18.79 -13.01 -21.59
C GLY A 763 18.65 -11.60 -22.17
N GLU A 764 19.53 -11.20 -23.10
CA GLU A 764 19.47 -9.91 -23.79
C GLU A 764 18.22 -9.79 -24.69
N LEU A 765 17.88 -10.85 -25.41
CA LEU A 765 16.69 -10.87 -26.26
C LEU A 765 15.41 -10.83 -25.40
N GLN A 766 15.39 -11.52 -24.26
CA GLN A 766 14.29 -11.46 -23.31
C GLN A 766 14.13 -10.06 -22.68
N ALA A 767 15.25 -9.42 -22.36
CA ALA A 767 15.27 -8.07 -21.80
C ALA A 767 14.65 -7.03 -22.73
N LEU A 768 14.74 -7.22 -24.06
CA LEU A 768 14.11 -6.32 -25.04
C LEU A 768 12.59 -6.23 -24.87
N VAL A 769 11.94 -7.30 -24.47
CA VAL A 769 10.47 -7.39 -24.36
C VAL A 769 9.97 -7.53 -22.91
N GLY A 770 10.86 -7.72 -21.95
CA GLY A 770 10.56 -7.69 -20.52
C GLY A 770 9.52 -8.74 -20.10
N CYS A 771 9.67 -10.02 -20.49
CA CYS A 771 8.76 -11.10 -20.15
C CYS A 771 9.49 -12.37 -19.70
N SER A 772 8.78 -13.33 -19.07
CA SER A 772 9.33 -14.62 -18.67
C SER A 772 9.76 -15.45 -19.89
N LYS A 773 10.57 -16.49 -19.68
CA LYS A 773 11.08 -17.36 -20.74
C LYS A 773 9.93 -18.01 -21.53
N GLU A 774 8.92 -18.51 -20.84
CA GLU A 774 7.75 -19.16 -21.44
C GLU A 774 6.91 -18.17 -22.28
N ALA A 775 6.70 -16.96 -21.75
CA ALA A 775 6.02 -15.90 -22.48
C ALA A 775 6.83 -15.45 -23.69
N PHE A 776 8.16 -15.38 -23.58
CA PHE A 776 9.05 -15.03 -24.67
C PHE A 776 9.01 -16.03 -25.83
N GLU A 777 8.97 -17.32 -25.55
CA GLU A 777 8.76 -18.35 -26.56
C GLU A 777 7.45 -18.14 -27.34
N THR A 778 6.36 -17.84 -26.60
CA THR A 778 5.07 -17.51 -27.22
C THR A 778 5.17 -16.30 -28.14
N VAL A 779 5.92 -15.28 -27.75
CA VAL A 779 6.18 -14.08 -28.58
C VAL A 779 6.94 -14.47 -29.84
N LEU A 780 8.00 -15.26 -29.74
CA LEU A 780 8.79 -15.71 -30.90
C LEU A 780 7.96 -16.50 -31.91
N LEU A 781 7.11 -17.40 -31.41
CA LEU A 781 6.16 -18.12 -32.28
C LEU A 781 5.19 -17.14 -32.96
N GLY A 782 4.69 -16.16 -32.22
CA GLY A 782 3.73 -15.15 -32.71
C GLY A 782 4.33 -14.18 -33.76
N ILE A 783 5.64 -13.89 -33.67
CA ILE A 783 6.35 -13.06 -34.66
C ILE A 783 6.87 -13.86 -35.86
N GLY A 784 6.52 -15.13 -35.99
CA GLY A 784 6.80 -15.95 -37.17
C GLY A 784 8.09 -16.76 -37.09
N PHE A 785 8.58 -17.07 -35.91
CA PHE A 785 9.64 -18.04 -35.68
C PHE A 785 9.07 -19.39 -35.24
N ARG A 786 9.77 -20.47 -35.49
CA ARG A 786 9.46 -21.81 -34.97
C ARG A 786 10.57 -22.29 -34.07
N ARG A 787 10.24 -23.03 -33.05
CA ARG A 787 11.20 -23.69 -32.17
C ARG A 787 11.89 -24.85 -32.90
N MET A 788 13.15 -25.00 -32.67
CA MET A 788 13.98 -26.09 -33.08
C MET A 788 14.89 -26.50 -31.92
N ASP A 789 14.86 -27.76 -31.53
CA ASP A 789 15.72 -28.24 -30.45
C ASP A 789 17.10 -28.55 -31.05
N THR A 790 18.14 -28.01 -30.43
CA THR A 790 19.56 -28.22 -30.83
C THR A 790 20.32 -28.82 -29.64
N GLU A 791 21.54 -29.37 -29.89
CA GLU A 791 22.39 -29.93 -28.83
C GLU A 791 22.72 -28.93 -27.70
N GLY A 792 22.60 -27.60 -27.98
CA GLY A 792 22.79 -26.51 -27.03
C GLY A 792 21.50 -26.01 -26.36
N GLY A 793 20.35 -26.66 -26.58
CA GLY A 793 19.05 -26.25 -26.05
C GLY A 793 18.08 -25.69 -27.11
N PRO A 794 16.93 -25.11 -26.70
CA PRO A 794 15.94 -24.60 -27.64
C PRO A 794 16.46 -23.38 -28.40
N ALA A 795 16.45 -23.46 -29.73
CA ALA A 795 16.75 -22.38 -30.65
C ALA A 795 15.54 -22.06 -31.54
N PHE A 796 15.57 -20.91 -32.20
CA PHE A 796 14.46 -20.44 -33.03
C PHE A 796 14.95 -20.14 -34.45
N VAL A 797 14.17 -20.57 -35.43
CA VAL A 797 14.40 -20.33 -36.85
C VAL A 797 13.15 -19.69 -37.49
N PRO A 798 13.29 -18.91 -38.56
CA PRO A 798 12.15 -18.37 -39.28
C PRO A 798 11.18 -19.48 -39.71
N ALA A 799 9.91 -19.30 -39.48
CA ALA A 799 8.89 -20.20 -39.98
C ALA A 799 8.80 -20.07 -41.50
N PRO A 800 8.66 -21.17 -42.25
CA PRO A 800 8.49 -21.10 -43.70
C PRO A 800 7.26 -20.25 -44.05
N ALA A 801 7.40 -19.32 -44.98
CA ALA A 801 6.31 -18.45 -45.40
C ALA A 801 5.11 -19.33 -45.83
N ARG A 802 4.00 -19.26 -45.13
CA ARG A 802 2.75 -19.86 -45.57
C ARG A 802 2.38 -19.19 -46.90
N ARG A 803 2.48 -19.93 -48.02
CA ARG A 803 1.88 -19.47 -49.27
C ARG A 803 0.39 -19.22 -48.99
N PRO A 804 -0.14 -18.04 -49.32
CA PRO A 804 -1.56 -17.81 -49.19
C PRO A 804 -2.31 -18.88 -49.96
N ALA A 805 -3.13 -19.69 -49.27
CA ALA A 805 -4.05 -20.59 -49.97
C ALA A 805 -4.94 -19.68 -50.85
N LEU A 806 -4.86 -19.86 -52.16
CA LEU A 806 -5.75 -19.21 -53.10
C LEU A 806 -7.19 -19.44 -52.61
N ARG A 807 -7.78 -18.41 -51.95
CA ARG A 807 -9.19 -18.39 -51.64
C ARG A 807 -9.91 -18.43 -52.99
N ARG A 808 -10.50 -19.58 -53.32
CA ARG A 808 -11.52 -19.57 -54.36
C ARG A 808 -12.52 -18.49 -53.99
N PRO A 809 -12.82 -17.56 -54.95
CA PRO A 809 -13.84 -16.55 -54.74
C PRO A 809 -15.12 -17.24 -54.35
N PRO A 810 -15.86 -16.74 -53.35
CA PRO A 810 -17.18 -17.29 -53.04
C PRO A 810 -18.04 -17.17 -54.30
N ALA A 811 -18.67 -18.26 -54.74
CA ALA A 811 -19.58 -18.26 -55.85
C ALA A 811 -20.57 -17.10 -55.66
N LYS A 812 -20.59 -16.15 -56.56
CA LYS A 812 -21.56 -15.04 -56.57
C LYS A 812 -22.95 -15.68 -56.55
N ARG A 813 -23.69 -15.48 -55.50
CA ARG A 813 -25.13 -15.72 -55.53
C ARG A 813 -25.74 -14.79 -56.56
N VAL A 814 -26.23 -15.36 -57.64
CA VAL A 814 -26.96 -14.61 -58.65
C VAL A 814 -28.39 -14.49 -58.12
N GLU A 815 -28.75 -13.37 -57.54
CA GLU A 815 -30.07 -13.08 -56.95
C GLU A 815 -31.18 -12.88 -58.01
N HIS A 816 -30.85 -12.92 -59.30
CA HIS A 816 -31.78 -12.70 -60.41
C HIS A 816 -31.65 -13.81 -61.45
N SER A 817 -31.74 -15.09 -61.01
CA SER A 817 -31.95 -16.19 -61.96
C SER A 817 -33.44 -16.48 -62.09
N PRO A 818 -33.98 -16.61 -63.32
CA PRO A 818 -35.38 -17.01 -63.51
C PRO A 818 -35.76 -18.36 -62.94
N PHE A 819 -34.73 -19.15 -62.51
CA PHE A 819 -34.91 -20.50 -61.95
C PHE A 819 -34.76 -20.50 -60.40
N ALA A 820 -34.67 -19.36 -59.72
CA ALA A 820 -34.55 -19.28 -58.23
C ALA A 820 -35.76 -19.91 -57.50
N ALA A 821 -36.95 -19.91 -58.16
CA ALA A 821 -38.15 -20.51 -57.64
C ALA A 821 -38.12 -22.07 -57.58
N LEU A 822 -37.24 -22.70 -58.36
CA LEU A 822 -37.15 -24.20 -58.38
C LEU A 822 -36.28 -24.77 -57.25
N GLN A 823 -35.51 -23.98 -56.52
CA GLN A 823 -34.74 -24.44 -55.37
C GLN A 823 -35.58 -24.77 -54.14
N SER A 824 -36.82 -24.33 -54.06
CA SER A 824 -37.77 -24.65 -53.00
C SER A 824 -38.40 -26.03 -53.11
N LEU A 825 -38.23 -26.76 -54.26
CA LEU A 825 -38.84 -28.08 -54.58
C LEU A 825 -37.87 -29.25 -54.34
N SER A 826 -36.65 -29.06 -53.80
CA SER A 826 -35.74 -30.15 -53.47
C SER A 826 -36.10 -30.77 -52.12
N PRO A 827 -36.31 -32.12 -52.05
CA PRO A 827 -36.66 -32.74 -50.77
C PRO A 827 -35.53 -32.66 -49.75
N ARG A 828 -35.87 -32.30 -48.51
CA ARG A 828 -34.92 -32.26 -47.35
C ARG A 828 -34.50 -33.71 -47.06
N PRO A 829 -33.20 -33.98 -46.84
CA PRO A 829 -32.75 -35.28 -46.37
C PRO A 829 -33.21 -35.51 -44.94
N ASN A 830 -33.82 -36.69 -44.74
CA ASN A 830 -34.33 -37.22 -43.48
C ASN A 830 -33.22 -37.31 -42.43
N LYS A 831 -33.39 -36.62 -41.28
CA LYS A 831 -32.62 -36.87 -40.08
C LYS A 831 -33.04 -38.19 -39.44
N LYS A 832 -32.16 -39.17 -39.35
CA LYS A 832 -32.31 -40.36 -38.52
C LYS A 832 -32.42 -40.00 -37.02
N PRO A 833 -33.30 -40.67 -36.26
CA PRO A 833 -33.38 -40.44 -34.81
C PRO A 833 -32.22 -41.12 -34.07
N PRO A 834 -31.85 -40.62 -32.86
CA PRO A 834 -30.80 -41.23 -32.10
C PRO A 834 -31.22 -42.52 -31.41
N THR A 835 -30.45 -43.58 -31.59
CA THR A 835 -30.58 -44.86 -30.89
C THR A 835 -30.22 -44.70 -29.42
N LYS A 836 -31.13 -45.10 -28.54
CA LYS A 836 -30.87 -45.30 -27.10
C LYS A 836 -29.96 -46.53 -26.95
N GLY A 837 -28.78 -46.34 -26.39
CA GLY A 837 -27.87 -47.36 -25.85
C GLY A 837 -28.15 -47.55 -24.36
N ARG A 838 -28.47 -48.78 -23.98
CA ARG A 838 -28.48 -49.30 -22.60
C ARG A 838 -27.04 -49.57 -22.14
N ALA A 839 -26.67 -49.21 -20.99
CA ALA A 839 -26.22 -49.91 -19.78
C ALA A 839 -25.43 -48.96 -18.96
#